data_c043b3517c6ef78b46cc143475be1d6a
#
_entry.id   c043b3517c6ef78b46cc143475be1d6a
#
_cell.length_a   1.000
_cell.length_b   1.000
_cell.length_c   1.000
_cell.angle_alpha   90.00
_cell.angle_beta   90.00
_cell.angle_gamma   90.00
#
_symmetry.space_group_name_H-M   'P 1'
#
loop_
_entity.id
_entity.type
_entity.pdbx_description
1 polymer ?
#
loop_
_entity_poly.entity_id
_entity_poly.type
_entity_poly.pdbx_seq_one_letter_code
_entity_poly.pdbx_strand_id
1 'polypeptide(L)'
;ANVPFNELDKFAAAFLEKCTLGKIIGKYIVLHEGDKCLMVLRPYQFYAVEKILDKVKNSNDNGYIWHTTGAGKTLTSFKAAQLVSELDDVDKVMFVVDRHDLDTQTQSEYEAFEPGAVDGTDNTDELVKRLHSNSKIIITTIQKLNAAVSKTWYSNKIEAIRHSRIVMIFDECHRSHFGESHKRIMKFFDNAQVFGFTGTPIFTENAVDGHTTKEIFGNCLHQYLIKDAIADENVLGFLVEYYHGSEEVEKGNANRMEEIAKFILNNFNKSTFDGEFDALFAVQSVPMLIRYYKIFKSLNPKIRIGAVFTYAANSSQDDEQTGMNTGRYVSESTGEADELQAIMNDYNEMFGTAFTTENFRAYYDDINLRMKKKKADMKPLDLCLVVGMFLTGFDSKKLNTLYVDKNLEYHGLLQAFSRTNRVLNEKKRFGKIVCFRDLKSNVDTAIRLFSNSNNPEEIVRPPFEDVKKEYQQLATDFLQKYPEPSSIDLLQSEKDKKDFVLAFRDIIRKHAEIQIYEDYNDDADDLGMTEQQFMDFRSKYLDIHDTFILVDSVSPVKSGDETPGDERLEDVDFCLELLHSDIINVAYILELIADLDPYSNDYAERRKNIIDTMIKDAEMRNKAKLIDGFIQKNVDEDKENFMAQRKKADGTSELEERLNRYISTEREKAVNSLAQDEGLATDVLDHYLKEYDYLQKEQPEIIQKALKEKHLGLIKTRKALTRIMDRLRSIIRTFNWD
;
A
#
# COMPACT_ATOMS: atom_id res chain seq x y z
N ALA A 1 1.74 23.87 -13.61
CA ALA A 1 0.53 23.52 -12.86
C ALA A 1 -0.36 22.65 -13.74
N ASN A 2 -0.85 21.53 -13.21
CA ASN A 2 -1.82 20.72 -13.89
C ASN A 2 -3.11 21.53 -14.05
N VAL A 3 -3.57 21.69 -15.29
CA VAL A 3 -4.86 22.28 -15.58
C VAL A 3 -5.83 21.12 -15.81
N PRO A 4 -6.84 20.93 -14.96
CA PRO A 4 -7.78 19.84 -15.14
C PRO A 4 -8.64 20.06 -16.38
N PHE A 5 -8.88 19.00 -17.13
CA PHE A 5 -9.85 18.96 -18.21
C PHE A 5 -11.09 18.23 -17.71
N ASN A 6 -12.10 18.96 -17.29
CA ASN A 6 -13.34 18.39 -16.73
C ASN A 6 -14.38 18.03 -17.82
N GLU A 7 -14.13 18.41 -19.07
CA GLU A 7 -15.02 18.14 -20.21
C GLU A 7 -14.32 17.17 -21.16
N LEU A 8 -14.99 16.07 -21.50
CA LEU A 8 -14.44 14.97 -22.31
C LEU A 8 -13.97 15.44 -23.69
N ASP A 9 -14.72 16.32 -24.34
CA ASP A 9 -14.39 16.86 -25.66
C ASP A 9 -13.11 17.71 -25.63
N LYS A 10 -12.93 18.55 -24.61
CA LYS A 10 -11.72 19.34 -24.41
C LYS A 10 -10.51 18.46 -24.07
N PHE A 11 -10.72 17.45 -23.21
CA PHE A 11 -9.70 16.46 -22.93
C PHE A 11 -9.30 15.71 -24.20
N ALA A 12 -10.26 15.19 -24.96
CA ALA A 12 -10.01 14.45 -26.19
C ALA A 12 -9.28 15.31 -27.24
N ALA A 13 -9.70 16.55 -27.42
CA ALA A 13 -9.06 17.49 -28.34
C ALA A 13 -7.59 17.76 -28.00
N ALA A 14 -7.27 17.87 -26.69
CA ALA A 14 -5.91 18.11 -26.24
C ALA A 14 -5.05 16.85 -26.22
N PHE A 15 -5.61 15.73 -25.71
CA PHE A 15 -4.86 14.48 -25.50
C PHE A 15 -4.67 13.68 -26.80
N LEU A 16 -5.72 13.60 -27.64
CA LEU A 16 -5.69 12.86 -28.91
C LEU A 16 -5.11 13.67 -30.06
N GLU A 17 -4.71 14.93 -29.82
CA GLU A 17 -3.98 15.69 -30.82
C GLU A 17 -2.73 14.89 -31.26
N LYS A 18 -2.56 14.77 -32.59
CA LYS A 18 -1.60 13.83 -33.21
C LYS A 18 -0.18 14.01 -32.68
N CYS A 19 0.30 15.25 -32.50
CA CYS A 19 1.64 15.52 -32.00
C CYS A 19 1.77 15.19 -30.50
N THR A 20 0.73 15.48 -29.72
CA THR A 20 0.68 15.17 -28.29
C THR A 20 0.67 13.66 -28.05
N LEU A 21 -0.24 12.95 -28.68
CA LEU A 21 -0.32 11.49 -28.59
C LEU A 21 0.95 10.81 -29.13
N GLY A 22 1.47 11.30 -30.25
CA GLY A 22 2.71 10.80 -30.84
C GLY A 22 3.93 10.96 -29.89
N LYS A 23 4.02 12.10 -29.18
CA LYS A 23 5.05 12.31 -28.15
C LYS A 23 4.87 11.37 -26.95
N ILE A 24 3.64 11.20 -26.48
CA ILE A 24 3.35 10.31 -25.36
C ILE A 24 3.79 8.89 -25.71
N ILE A 25 3.35 8.35 -26.84
CA ILE A 25 3.67 6.98 -27.25
C ILE A 25 5.16 6.81 -27.53
N GLY A 26 5.76 7.71 -28.31
CA GLY A 26 7.13 7.58 -28.77
C GLY A 26 8.20 7.96 -27.73
N LYS A 27 7.84 8.80 -26.74
CA LYS A 27 8.84 9.39 -25.85
C LYS A 27 8.60 9.14 -24.36
N TYR A 28 7.33 8.99 -23.91
CA TYR A 28 7.01 8.95 -22.49
C TYR A 28 6.40 7.65 -22.01
N ILE A 29 6.43 6.61 -22.83
CA ILE A 29 6.19 5.24 -22.39
C ILE A 29 7.51 4.62 -21.93
N VAL A 30 7.43 3.84 -20.85
CA VAL A 30 8.51 3.00 -20.33
C VAL A 30 8.01 1.57 -20.29
N LEU A 31 8.77 0.65 -20.88
CA LEU A 31 8.50 -0.78 -20.74
C LEU A 31 9.02 -1.22 -19.37
N HIS A 32 8.14 -1.77 -18.54
CA HIS A 32 8.52 -2.44 -17.30
C HIS A 32 8.65 -3.94 -17.60
N GLU A 33 9.87 -4.40 -17.82
CA GLU A 33 10.10 -5.79 -18.26
C GLU A 33 9.78 -6.80 -17.16
N GLY A 34 9.96 -6.43 -15.89
CA GLY A 34 9.63 -7.27 -14.74
C GLY A 34 8.14 -7.65 -14.69
N ASP A 35 7.25 -6.68 -14.87
CA ASP A 35 5.80 -6.88 -14.87
C ASP A 35 5.21 -7.04 -16.27
N LYS A 36 6.03 -6.94 -17.32
CA LYS A 36 5.63 -7.03 -18.75
C LYS A 36 4.51 -6.05 -19.10
N CYS A 37 4.58 -4.82 -18.57
CA CYS A 37 3.59 -3.79 -18.82
C CYS A 37 4.22 -2.51 -19.38
N LEU A 38 3.41 -1.72 -20.09
CA LEU A 38 3.78 -0.40 -20.55
C LEU A 38 3.32 0.65 -19.53
N MET A 39 4.27 1.39 -18.97
CA MET A 39 3.99 2.48 -18.04
C MET A 39 4.03 3.81 -18.78
N VAL A 40 2.99 4.61 -18.64
CA VAL A 40 2.92 5.95 -19.20
C VAL A 40 3.24 6.98 -18.12
N LEU A 41 4.13 7.93 -18.40
CA LEU A 41 4.41 9.01 -17.46
C LEU A 41 3.15 9.86 -17.22
N ARG A 42 2.90 10.18 -15.97
CA ARG A 42 1.86 11.14 -15.59
C ARG A 42 2.26 12.58 -16.00
N PRO A 43 1.32 13.51 -16.17
CA PRO A 43 1.62 14.86 -16.65
C PRO A 43 2.74 15.56 -15.88
N TYR A 44 2.74 15.53 -14.55
CA TYR A 44 3.78 16.16 -13.74
C TYR A 44 5.17 15.50 -13.93
N GLN A 45 5.23 14.18 -14.14
CA GLN A 45 6.48 13.46 -14.44
C GLN A 45 7.02 13.88 -15.82
N PHE A 46 6.15 13.94 -16.79
CA PHE A 46 6.44 14.42 -18.13
C PHE A 46 7.06 15.83 -18.10
N TYR A 47 6.42 16.79 -17.40
CA TYR A 47 6.96 18.14 -17.29
C TYR A 47 8.31 18.19 -16.57
N ALA A 48 8.52 17.38 -15.55
CA ALA A 48 9.80 17.29 -14.85
C ALA A 48 10.91 16.79 -15.79
N VAL A 49 10.64 15.74 -16.57
CA VAL A 49 11.58 15.20 -17.56
C VAL A 49 11.93 16.23 -18.62
N GLU A 50 10.92 16.95 -19.18
CA GLU A 50 11.16 18.01 -20.16
C GLU A 50 12.01 19.17 -19.60
N LYS A 51 11.80 19.53 -18.33
CA LYS A 51 12.61 20.58 -17.68
C LYS A 51 14.08 20.16 -17.51
N ILE A 52 14.32 18.90 -17.21
CA ILE A 52 15.71 18.37 -17.17
C ILE A 52 16.33 18.38 -18.56
N LEU A 53 15.61 17.85 -19.58
CA LEU A 53 16.10 17.82 -20.95
C LEU A 53 16.42 19.21 -21.50
N ASP A 54 15.48 20.16 -21.27
CA ASP A 54 15.68 21.56 -21.68
C ASP A 54 16.92 22.18 -21.01
N LYS A 55 17.11 21.88 -19.69
CA LYS A 55 18.23 22.37 -18.93
C LYS A 55 19.56 21.77 -19.43
N VAL A 56 19.59 20.46 -19.74
CA VAL A 56 20.78 19.81 -20.31
C VAL A 56 21.15 20.36 -21.68
N LYS A 57 20.16 20.64 -22.55
CA LYS A 57 20.40 21.12 -23.90
C LYS A 57 20.84 22.58 -23.97
N ASN A 58 20.30 23.42 -23.08
CA ASN A 58 20.40 24.87 -23.21
C ASN A 58 21.28 25.54 -22.13
N SER A 59 21.75 24.78 -21.12
CA SER A 59 22.55 25.33 -20.03
C SER A 59 23.39 24.23 -19.38
N ASN A 60 24.50 24.65 -18.76
CA ASN A 60 25.31 23.78 -17.89
C ASN A 60 25.00 23.94 -16.41
N ASP A 61 23.95 24.72 -16.06
CA ASP A 61 23.55 24.89 -14.67
C ASP A 61 22.88 23.64 -14.12
N ASN A 62 23.08 23.38 -12.85
CA ASN A 62 22.44 22.33 -12.08
C ASN A 62 20.94 22.65 -11.80
N GLY A 63 20.21 21.66 -11.30
CA GLY A 63 18.83 21.83 -10.86
C GLY A 63 18.34 20.71 -9.99
N TYR A 64 17.17 20.88 -9.37
CA TYR A 64 16.53 19.79 -8.67
C TYR A 64 15.02 19.72 -8.95
N ILE A 65 14.48 18.53 -8.75
CA ILE A 65 13.06 18.21 -8.86
C ILE A 65 12.52 17.96 -7.45
N TRP A 66 11.48 18.68 -7.07
CA TRP A 66 10.80 18.52 -5.81
C TRP A 66 9.50 17.77 -6.01
N HIS A 67 9.56 16.45 -5.92
CA HIS A 67 8.42 15.54 -6.01
C HIS A 67 8.22 14.80 -4.69
N THR A 68 7.01 14.86 -4.14
CA THR A 68 6.70 14.20 -2.87
C THR A 68 7.00 12.70 -2.89
N THR A 69 7.09 12.10 -1.73
CA THR A 69 7.22 10.64 -1.60
C THR A 69 5.98 9.97 -2.19
N GLY A 70 6.17 8.93 -3.00
CA GLY A 70 5.06 8.26 -3.68
C GLY A 70 4.69 8.80 -5.06
N ALA A 71 5.29 9.90 -5.47
CA ALA A 71 5.05 10.49 -6.79
C ALA A 71 5.78 9.78 -7.95
N GLY A 72 6.38 8.60 -7.74
CA GLY A 72 7.10 7.86 -8.78
C GLY A 72 8.39 8.54 -9.23
N LYS A 73 9.18 9.09 -8.29
CA LYS A 73 10.51 9.69 -8.58
C LYS A 73 11.41 8.77 -9.37
N THR A 74 11.46 7.48 -9.02
CA THR A 74 12.28 6.46 -9.69
C THR A 74 11.96 6.37 -11.18
N LEU A 75 10.69 6.27 -11.55
CA LEU A 75 10.26 6.23 -12.95
C LEU A 75 10.61 7.54 -13.69
N THR A 76 10.40 8.69 -13.02
CA THR A 76 10.69 10.01 -13.60
C THR A 76 12.18 10.18 -13.86
N SER A 77 13.03 9.83 -12.90
CA SER A 77 14.48 9.95 -12.97
C SER A 77 15.07 8.96 -13.98
N PHE A 78 14.56 7.73 -14.03
CA PHE A 78 14.93 6.76 -15.05
C PHE A 78 14.64 7.27 -16.46
N LYS A 79 13.40 7.76 -16.70
CA LYS A 79 13.04 8.29 -18.01
C LYS A 79 13.88 9.51 -18.40
N ALA A 80 14.17 10.39 -17.44
CA ALA A 80 15.09 11.50 -17.66
C ALA A 80 16.49 11.00 -18.05
N ALA A 81 17.04 10.01 -17.31
CA ALA A 81 18.34 9.41 -17.60
C ALA A 81 18.36 8.79 -19.01
N GLN A 82 17.32 8.03 -19.38
CA GLN A 82 17.20 7.40 -20.68
C GLN A 82 17.25 8.45 -21.80
N LEU A 83 16.38 9.47 -21.74
CA LEU A 83 16.30 10.49 -22.78
C LEU A 83 17.53 11.41 -22.83
N VAL A 84 18.19 11.67 -21.69
CA VAL A 84 19.45 12.41 -21.65
C VAL A 84 20.58 11.59 -22.27
N SER A 85 20.61 10.28 -22.08
CA SER A 85 21.62 9.40 -22.68
C SER A 85 21.53 9.30 -24.20
N GLU A 86 20.39 9.62 -24.80
CA GLU A 86 20.20 9.68 -26.25
C GLU A 86 20.79 10.94 -26.88
N LEU A 87 21.18 11.94 -26.09
CA LEU A 87 21.81 13.15 -26.61
C LEU A 87 23.26 12.87 -27.08
N ASP A 88 23.62 13.43 -28.25
CA ASP A 88 24.93 13.19 -28.88
C ASP A 88 26.08 13.81 -28.09
N ASP A 89 25.80 14.92 -27.40
CA ASP A 89 26.79 15.67 -26.62
C ASP A 89 26.93 15.18 -25.17
N VAL A 90 26.21 14.12 -24.76
CA VAL A 90 26.34 13.52 -23.44
C VAL A 90 27.07 12.18 -23.53
N ASP A 91 28.24 12.10 -22.85
CA ASP A 91 29.08 10.90 -22.84
C ASP A 91 28.53 9.84 -21.87
N LYS A 92 28.12 10.25 -20.67
CA LYS A 92 27.62 9.36 -19.61
C LYS A 92 26.50 9.99 -18.82
N VAL A 93 25.56 9.16 -18.36
CA VAL A 93 24.53 9.50 -17.37
C VAL A 93 24.75 8.62 -16.15
N MET A 94 25.00 9.23 -14.99
CA MET A 94 25.18 8.50 -13.74
C MET A 94 23.98 8.71 -12.83
N PHE A 95 23.32 7.63 -12.46
CA PHE A 95 22.32 7.65 -11.42
C PHE A 95 22.97 7.30 -10.08
N VAL A 96 22.96 8.26 -9.15
CA VAL A 96 23.67 8.16 -7.89
C VAL A 96 22.67 8.05 -6.74
N VAL A 97 22.67 6.92 -6.06
CA VAL A 97 21.86 6.65 -4.87
C VAL A 97 22.71 6.77 -3.60
N ASP A 98 22.07 7.09 -2.48
CA ASP A 98 22.79 7.32 -1.23
C ASP A 98 23.27 6.01 -0.58
N ARG A 99 22.53 4.90 -0.63
CA ARG A 99 22.81 3.73 0.20
C ARG A 99 22.59 2.37 -0.45
N HIS A 100 23.30 1.40 0.14
CA HIS A 100 23.26 -0.01 -0.23
C HIS A 100 21.84 -0.64 -0.09
N ASP A 101 21.02 -0.19 0.82
CA ASP A 101 19.67 -0.74 1.05
C ASP A 101 18.60 -0.13 0.12
N LEU A 102 18.72 1.16 -0.19
CA LEU A 102 17.97 1.80 -1.28
C LEU A 102 18.48 1.33 -2.64
N ASP A 103 19.75 0.95 -2.71
CA ASP A 103 20.38 0.41 -3.89
C ASP A 103 19.63 -0.82 -4.41
N THR A 104 19.29 -1.81 -3.57
CA THR A 104 18.59 -3.03 -4.01
C THR A 104 17.18 -2.79 -4.54
N GLN A 105 16.39 -1.91 -3.94
CA GLN A 105 15.04 -1.60 -4.46
C GLN A 105 15.12 -0.75 -5.71
N THR A 106 15.91 0.32 -5.69
CA THR A 106 16.13 1.18 -6.85
C THR A 106 16.82 0.41 -7.98
N GLN A 107 17.80 -0.45 -7.66
CA GLN A 107 18.40 -1.35 -8.63
C GLN A 107 17.40 -2.30 -9.25
N SER A 108 16.57 -2.97 -8.45
CA SER A 108 15.56 -3.89 -8.97
C SER A 108 14.50 -3.18 -9.83
N GLU A 109 14.13 -1.96 -9.48
CA GLU A 109 13.23 -1.14 -10.29
C GLU A 109 13.89 -0.71 -11.61
N TYR A 110 15.15 -0.26 -11.57
CA TYR A 110 15.89 0.10 -12.80
C TYR A 110 16.19 -1.11 -13.67
N GLU A 111 16.55 -2.26 -13.07
CA GLU A 111 16.74 -3.52 -13.78
C GLU A 111 15.45 -4.01 -14.42
N ALA A 112 14.31 -3.73 -13.80
CA ALA A 112 12.99 -4.02 -14.37
C ALA A 112 12.61 -3.10 -15.53
N PHE A 113 13.18 -1.88 -15.58
CA PHE A 113 13.00 -0.96 -16.72
C PHE A 113 13.98 -1.21 -17.86
N GLU A 114 15.24 -1.53 -17.55
CA GLU A 114 16.29 -1.79 -18.52
C GLU A 114 17.25 -2.86 -18.00
N PRO A 115 17.05 -4.12 -18.39
CA PRO A 115 17.91 -5.23 -17.97
C PRO A 115 19.38 -5.02 -18.34
N GLY A 116 20.27 -5.19 -17.37
CA GLY A 116 21.70 -4.95 -17.52
C GLY A 116 22.14 -3.50 -17.38
N ALA A 117 21.24 -2.55 -17.10
CA ALA A 117 21.59 -1.16 -16.77
C ALA A 117 22.17 -1.04 -15.36
N VAL A 118 21.77 -1.95 -14.48
CA VAL A 118 22.19 -1.95 -13.09
C VAL A 118 23.47 -2.73 -12.92
N ASP A 119 24.41 -2.07 -12.30
CA ASP A 119 25.64 -2.67 -11.88
C ASP A 119 25.50 -3.20 -10.46
N GLY A 120 25.19 -4.47 -10.33
CA GLY A 120 25.12 -5.19 -9.05
C GLY A 120 26.50 -5.31 -8.37
N THR A 121 27.30 -4.27 -8.38
CA THR A 121 28.68 -4.34 -7.91
C THR A 121 28.80 -3.98 -6.46
N ASP A 122 29.28 -4.92 -5.70
CA ASP A 122 29.69 -4.71 -4.32
C ASP A 122 31.02 -3.93 -4.20
N ASN A 123 31.71 -3.63 -5.31
CA ASN A 123 33.00 -3.00 -5.25
C ASN A 123 33.23 -1.87 -6.26
N THR A 124 34.18 -0.97 -5.91
CA THR A 124 34.56 0.20 -6.72
C THR A 124 35.28 -0.20 -8.02
N ASP A 125 35.93 -1.38 -8.11
CA ASP A 125 36.61 -1.83 -9.31
C ASP A 125 35.69 -2.02 -10.51
N GLU A 126 34.47 -2.51 -10.24
CA GLU A 126 33.49 -2.70 -11.30
C GLU A 126 32.93 -1.36 -11.79
N LEU A 127 32.62 -0.43 -10.87
CA LEU A 127 32.26 0.93 -11.26
C LEU A 127 33.32 1.52 -12.21
N VAL A 128 34.64 1.38 -11.89
CA VAL A 128 35.72 1.86 -12.74
C VAL A 128 35.70 1.19 -14.11
N LYS A 129 35.47 -0.11 -14.21
CA LYS A 129 35.34 -0.80 -15.49
C LYS A 129 34.15 -0.27 -16.32
N ARG A 130 32.99 -0.04 -15.70
CA ARG A 130 31.84 0.49 -16.40
C ARG A 130 31.98 1.94 -16.83
N LEU A 131 32.68 2.76 -16.07
CA LEU A 131 33.01 4.10 -16.49
C LEU A 131 33.76 4.11 -17.83
N HIS A 132 34.52 3.05 -18.13
CA HIS A 132 35.23 2.86 -19.42
C HIS A 132 34.41 2.05 -20.46
N SER A 133 33.31 1.46 -20.12
CA SER A 133 32.48 0.68 -21.04
C SER A 133 31.70 1.58 -22.01
N ASN A 134 31.07 0.99 -23.02
CA ASN A 134 30.22 1.71 -23.95
C ASN A 134 28.83 2.02 -23.39
N SER A 135 28.49 1.50 -22.21
CA SER A 135 27.23 1.82 -21.57
C SER A 135 27.14 3.28 -21.20
N LYS A 136 26.09 3.98 -21.67
CA LYS A 136 25.89 5.39 -21.37
C LYS A 136 25.26 5.60 -19.99
N ILE A 137 24.43 4.68 -19.51
CA ILE A 137 23.76 4.78 -18.20
C ILE A 137 24.50 3.91 -17.18
N ILE A 138 24.83 4.48 -16.03
CA ILE A 138 25.52 3.82 -14.93
C ILE A 138 24.79 4.14 -13.62
N ILE A 139 24.45 3.11 -12.85
CA ILE A 139 23.85 3.25 -11.53
C ILE A 139 24.92 2.93 -10.49
N THR A 140 25.07 3.81 -9.49
CA THR A 140 26.12 3.67 -8.47
C THR A 140 25.69 4.32 -7.15
N THR A 141 26.40 4.00 -6.07
CA THR A 141 26.21 4.70 -4.79
C THR A 141 27.20 5.86 -4.67
N ILE A 142 26.82 6.89 -3.90
CA ILE A 142 27.70 8.04 -3.63
C ILE A 142 29.01 7.60 -2.97
N GLN A 143 28.98 6.55 -2.13
CA GLN A 143 30.14 6.01 -1.44
C GLN A 143 31.14 5.40 -2.43
N LYS A 144 30.65 4.59 -3.40
CA LYS A 144 31.49 3.99 -4.46
C LYS A 144 32.09 5.07 -5.36
N LEU A 145 31.24 6.05 -5.75
CA LEU A 145 31.68 7.16 -6.59
C LEU A 145 32.73 8.03 -5.85
N ASN A 146 32.49 8.36 -4.58
CA ASN A 146 33.46 9.07 -3.74
C ASN A 146 34.75 8.26 -3.55
N ALA A 147 34.71 6.95 -3.38
CA ALA A 147 35.88 6.08 -3.30
C ALA A 147 36.67 6.07 -4.63
N ALA A 148 35.96 6.04 -5.77
CA ALA A 148 36.58 6.08 -7.09
C ALA A 148 37.38 7.36 -7.34
N VAL A 149 36.83 8.51 -6.93
CA VAL A 149 37.51 9.81 -7.14
C VAL A 149 38.56 10.14 -6.08
N SER A 150 38.45 9.59 -4.85
CA SER A 150 39.32 9.95 -3.72
C SER A 150 40.55 9.06 -3.56
N LYS A 151 40.46 7.78 -3.96
CA LYS A 151 41.60 6.85 -3.86
C LYS A 151 42.48 6.95 -5.09
N THR A 152 43.76 7.30 -4.92
CA THR A 152 44.74 7.52 -6.02
C THR A 152 44.79 6.39 -7.05
N TRP A 153 44.65 5.14 -6.60
CA TRP A 153 44.62 3.97 -7.49
C TRP A 153 43.44 4.00 -8.47
N TYR A 154 42.27 4.41 -8.01
CA TYR A 154 41.06 4.47 -8.85
C TYR A 154 41.02 5.76 -9.66
N SER A 155 41.34 6.92 -9.04
CA SER A 155 41.30 8.21 -9.73
C SER A 155 42.22 8.26 -10.94
N ASN A 156 43.43 7.66 -10.86
CA ASN A 156 44.30 7.53 -12.01
C ASN A 156 43.70 6.69 -13.15
N LYS A 157 42.90 5.68 -12.82
CA LYS A 157 42.26 4.86 -13.85
C LYS A 157 41.15 5.61 -14.56
N ILE A 158 40.39 6.46 -13.87
CA ILE A 158 39.27 7.21 -14.43
C ILE A 158 39.63 8.62 -14.90
N GLU A 159 40.93 8.99 -14.88
CA GLU A 159 41.42 10.32 -15.34
C GLU A 159 41.01 10.62 -16.79
N ALA A 160 40.92 9.61 -17.65
CA ALA A 160 40.53 9.76 -19.05
C ALA A 160 39.09 10.29 -19.25
N ILE A 161 38.21 10.08 -18.28
CA ILE A 161 36.79 10.53 -18.35
C ILE A 161 36.55 11.81 -17.54
N ARG A 162 37.57 12.39 -16.94
CA ARG A 162 37.46 13.58 -16.09
C ARG A 162 36.78 14.75 -16.78
N HIS A 163 37.08 14.97 -18.05
CA HIS A 163 36.57 16.07 -18.88
C HIS A 163 35.36 15.69 -19.72
N SER A 164 34.87 14.45 -19.61
CA SER A 164 33.69 13.97 -20.31
C SER A 164 32.44 14.73 -19.86
N ARG A 165 31.52 14.93 -20.78
CA ARG A 165 30.24 15.51 -20.44
C ARG A 165 29.37 14.47 -19.73
N ILE A 166 29.28 14.63 -18.43
CA ILE A 166 28.56 13.70 -17.55
C ILE A 166 27.35 14.38 -16.96
N VAL A 167 26.18 13.73 -17.04
CA VAL A 167 24.99 14.14 -16.32
C VAL A 167 24.78 13.20 -15.14
N MET A 168 24.73 13.76 -13.94
CA MET A 168 24.53 13.01 -12.70
C MET A 168 23.13 13.29 -12.14
N ILE A 169 22.39 12.23 -11.89
CA ILE A 169 21.06 12.28 -11.26
C ILE A 169 21.17 11.69 -9.87
N PHE A 170 20.89 12.48 -8.85
CA PHE A 170 20.94 12.08 -7.44
C PHE A 170 19.53 11.86 -6.90
N ASP A 171 19.25 10.67 -6.38
CA ASP A 171 18.01 10.40 -5.65
C ASP A 171 18.16 10.74 -4.18
N GLU A 172 17.04 11.09 -3.54
CA GLU A 172 16.94 11.52 -2.12
C GLU A 172 18.06 12.52 -1.74
N CYS A 173 18.23 13.54 -2.56
CA CYS A 173 19.36 14.49 -2.50
C CYS A 173 19.37 15.43 -1.27
N HIS A 174 18.44 15.24 -0.33
CA HIS A 174 18.35 16.00 0.92
C HIS A 174 19.22 15.47 2.06
N ARG A 175 19.92 14.34 1.87
CA ARG A 175 20.67 13.72 2.96
C ARG A 175 21.99 14.44 3.26
N SER A 176 22.35 14.58 4.55
CA SER A 176 23.45 15.39 5.07
C SER A 176 24.84 15.01 4.55
N HIS A 177 25.10 13.74 4.28
CA HIS A 177 26.41 13.27 3.79
C HIS A 177 26.75 13.68 2.35
N PHE A 178 25.80 14.32 1.63
CA PHE A 178 26.04 14.78 0.27
C PHE A 178 27.08 15.90 0.19
N GLY A 179 27.20 16.79 1.18
CA GLY A 179 27.97 18.03 1.05
C GLY A 179 29.44 17.81 0.73
N GLU A 180 30.18 17.02 1.48
CA GLU A 180 31.62 16.81 1.25
C GLU A 180 31.91 15.82 0.13
N SER A 181 31.19 14.71 0.05
CA SER A 181 31.35 13.73 -1.03
C SER A 181 31.01 14.34 -2.38
N HIS A 182 29.91 15.11 -2.43
CA HIS A 182 29.50 15.86 -3.62
C HIS A 182 30.59 16.84 -4.07
N LYS A 183 31.13 17.66 -3.15
CA LYS A 183 32.24 18.61 -3.49
C LYS A 183 33.42 17.90 -4.09
N ARG A 184 33.82 16.72 -3.57
CA ARG A 184 34.96 15.94 -4.10
C ARG A 184 34.65 15.37 -5.48
N ILE A 185 33.45 14.84 -5.71
CA ILE A 185 33.00 14.31 -6.98
C ILE A 185 32.96 15.41 -8.03
N MET A 186 32.39 16.57 -7.73
CA MET A 186 32.30 17.72 -8.65
C MET A 186 33.68 18.37 -8.93
N LYS A 187 34.59 18.28 -7.99
CA LYS A 187 35.95 18.73 -8.22
C LYS A 187 36.75 17.82 -9.18
N PHE A 188 36.37 16.53 -9.19
CA PHE A 188 37.02 15.57 -10.10
C PHE A 188 36.44 15.65 -11.51
N PHE A 189 35.11 15.60 -11.65
CA PHE A 189 34.40 15.68 -12.93
C PHE A 189 34.10 17.14 -13.27
N ASP A 190 34.99 17.81 -13.96
CA ASP A 190 34.92 19.26 -14.20
C ASP A 190 33.90 19.68 -15.29
N ASN A 191 33.35 18.74 -16.05
CA ASN A 191 32.29 18.93 -17.03
C ASN A 191 31.03 18.15 -16.66
N ALA A 192 30.75 18.02 -15.36
CA ALA A 192 29.54 17.35 -14.88
C ALA A 192 28.42 18.33 -14.60
N GLN A 193 27.19 17.95 -15.00
CA GLN A 193 25.95 18.64 -14.66
C GLN A 193 25.11 17.77 -13.74
N VAL A 194 24.48 18.37 -12.73
CA VAL A 194 23.87 17.61 -11.63
C VAL A 194 22.39 17.94 -11.47
N PHE A 195 21.56 16.91 -11.32
CA PHE A 195 20.14 17.02 -11.03
C PHE A 195 19.80 16.23 -9.77
N GLY A 196 19.16 16.89 -8.80
CA GLY A 196 18.68 16.26 -7.57
C GLY A 196 17.20 15.90 -7.63
N PHE A 197 16.82 14.76 -7.09
CA PHE A 197 15.42 14.39 -6.82
C PHE A 197 15.21 14.29 -5.33
N THR A 198 14.15 14.92 -4.80
CA THR A 198 13.80 14.85 -3.39
C THR A 198 12.32 15.11 -3.15
N GLY A 199 11.75 14.47 -2.12
CA GLY A 199 10.43 14.80 -1.61
C GLY A 199 10.45 15.87 -0.51
N THR A 200 11.60 16.05 0.11
CA THR A 200 11.79 16.91 1.29
C THR A 200 13.09 17.71 1.16
N PRO A 201 13.10 18.79 0.36
CA PRO A 201 14.28 19.63 0.21
C PRO A 201 14.79 20.20 1.54
N ILE A 202 16.10 20.43 1.64
CA ILE A 202 16.70 21.17 2.76
C ILE A 202 16.57 22.66 2.46
N PHE A 203 15.87 23.36 3.33
CA PHE A 203 15.76 24.82 3.37
C PHE A 203 16.62 25.37 4.54
N THR A 204 16.62 26.68 4.70
CA THR A 204 17.35 27.33 5.80
C THR A 204 16.81 26.88 7.18
N GLU A 205 15.51 26.64 7.26
CA GLU A 205 14.79 26.29 8.50
C GLU A 205 15.08 24.87 8.99
N ASN A 206 15.42 23.96 8.09
CA ASN A 206 15.72 22.55 8.42
C ASN A 206 17.12 22.11 8.04
N ALA A 207 18.04 23.07 7.83
CA ALA A 207 19.44 22.79 7.54
C ALA A 207 20.19 22.34 8.81
N VAL A 208 20.82 21.16 8.76
CA VAL A 208 21.63 20.64 9.88
C VAL A 208 23.09 21.10 9.76
N ASP A 209 23.66 21.06 8.53
CA ASP A 209 25.07 21.41 8.25
C ASP A 209 25.22 22.79 7.58
N GLY A 210 24.21 23.64 7.64
CA GLY A 210 24.22 24.98 7.04
C GLY A 210 24.14 24.99 5.51
N HIS A 211 23.91 23.84 4.84
CA HIS A 211 23.75 23.75 3.39
C HIS A 211 22.31 23.46 3.01
N THR A 212 21.79 24.21 2.04
CA THR A 212 20.46 24.01 1.46
C THR A 212 20.52 23.19 0.18
N THR A 213 19.41 22.54 -0.19
CA THR A 213 19.30 21.83 -1.48
C THR A 213 19.57 22.77 -2.66
N LYS A 214 19.15 24.03 -2.55
CA LYS A 214 19.37 25.06 -3.57
C LYS A 214 20.87 25.41 -3.74
N GLU A 215 21.63 25.46 -2.67
CA GLU A 215 23.08 25.75 -2.74
C GLU A 215 23.86 24.62 -3.41
N ILE A 216 23.44 23.38 -3.22
CA ILE A 216 24.11 22.20 -3.78
C ILE A 216 23.69 21.94 -5.22
N PHE A 217 22.38 21.98 -5.50
CA PHE A 217 21.78 21.56 -6.79
C PHE A 217 21.27 22.72 -7.64
N GLY A 218 21.35 23.96 -7.20
CA GLY A 218 20.81 25.11 -7.93
C GLY A 218 19.31 25.28 -7.77
N ASN A 219 18.62 25.80 -8.81
CA ASN A 219 17.21 26.13 -8.73
C ASN A 219 16.30 24.90 -8.85
N CYS A 220 15.12 24.97 -8.18
CA CYS A 220 14.05 24.03 -8.39
C CYS A 220 13.48 24.17 -9.82
N LEU A 221 13.52 23.09 -10.60
CA LEU A 221 13.05 23.06 -11.98
C LEU A 221 11.56 22.72 -12.07
N HIS A 222 11.08 21.85 -11.20
CA HIS A 222 9.70 21.42 -11.15
C HIS A 222 9.29 21.01 -9.74
N GLN A 223 8.03 21.28 -9.37
CA GLN A 223 7.44 20.93 -8.08
C GLN A 223 6.18 20.10 -8.29
N TYR A 224 6.06 19.05 -7.49
CA TYR A 224 4.83 18.28 -7.32
C TYR A 224 4.75 17.89 -5.84
N LEU A 225 4.01 18.68 -5.08
CA LEU A 225 4.00 18.65 -3.62
C LEU A 225 3.02 17.60 -3.10
N ILE A 226 3.08 17.32 -1.81
CA ILE A 226 2.18 16.34 -1.19
C ILE A 226 0.70 16.73 -1.35
N LYS A 227 0.36 18.01 -1.25
CA LYS A 227 -1.00 18.50 -1.47
C LYS A 227 -1.49 18.25 -2.91
N ASP A 228 -0.60 18.46 -3.90
CA ASP A 228 -0.93 18.22 -5.32
C ASP A 228 -1.16 16.72 -5.55
N ALA A 229 -0.35 15.88 -4.91
CA ALA A 229 -0.45 14.43 -5.02
C ALA A 229 -1.70 13.86 -4.32
N ILE A 230 -2.16 14.48 -3.23
CA ILE A 230 -3.43 14.14 -2.58
C ILE A 230 -4.60 14.59 -3.44
N ALA A 231 -4.57 15.82 -3.98
CA ALA A 231 -5.61 16.34 -4.86
C ALA A 231 -5.76 15.52 -6.16
N ASP A 232 -4.67 14.95 -6.67
CA ASP A 232 -4.64 14.06 -7.84
C ASP A 232 -4.89 12.58 -7.45
N GLU A 233 -5.22 12.27 -6.20
CA GLU A 233 -5.44 10.91 -5.65
C GLU A 233 -4.26 9.94 -5.89
N ASN A 234 -3.05 10.47 -6.03
CA ASN A 234 -1.84 9.67 -6.23
C ASN A 234 -1.26 9.15 -4.90
N VAL A 235 -1.55 9.86 -3.81
CA VAL A 235 -1.26 9.46 -2.44
C VAL A 235 -2.41 9.88 -1.54
N LEU A 236 -2.51 9.25 -0.36
CA LEU A 236 -3.52 9.58 0.64
C LEU A 236 -3.04 10.70 1.56
N GLY A 237 -3.99 11.42 2.17
CA GLY A 237 -3.73 12.29 3.31
C GLY A 237 -3.42 11.49 4.58
N PHE A 238 -3.29 12.20 5.72
CA PHE A 238 -3.01 11.58 7.01
C PHE A 238 -4.13 11.85 8.02
N LEU A 239 -4.47 10.82 8.80
CA LEU A 239 -5.14 10.98 10.09
C LEU A 239 -4.06 10.96 11.17
N VAL A 240 -3.89 12.06 11.91
CA VAL A 240 -2.89 12.17 12.97
C VAL A 240 -3.60 12.31 14.31
N GLU A 241 -3.47 11.30 15.15
CA GLU A 241 -4.03 11.26 16.49
C GLU A 241 -2.92 11.38 17.54
N TYR A 242 -3.20 12.10 18.63
CA TYR A 242 -2.26 12.33 19.72
C TYR A 242 -2.78 11.69 20.99
N TYR A 243 -2.10 10.65 21.44
CA TYR A 243 -2.44 9.96 22.68
C TYR A 243 -1.71 10.58 23.86
N HIS A 244 -2.43 11.23 24.75
CA HIS A 244 -1.86 11.94 25.88
C HIS A 244 -1.69 11.07 27.14
N GLY A 245 -2.11 9.80 27.15
CA GLY A 245 -2.04 8.94 28.33
C GLY A 245 -2.91 9.42 29.49
N SER A 246 -2.99 8.61 30.57
CA SER A 246 -3.60 9.07 31.83
C SER A 246 -2.65 10.05 32.55
N GLU A 247 -3.17 10.98 33.36
CA GLU A 247 -2.35 11.98 34.11
C GLU A 247 -1.23 11.36 34.99
N GLU A 248 -1.34 10.09 35.34
CA GLU A 248 -0.31 9.33 36.07
C GLU A 248 0.92 8.99 35.21
N VAL A 249 0.79 8.98 33.88
CA VAL A 249 1.82 8.56 32.92
C VAL A 249 2.82 9.69 32.62
N GLU A 250 2.42 10.93 32.72
CA GLU A 250 3.32 12.08 32.53
C GLU A 250 4.52 12.13 33.50
N LYS A 251 4.49 11.31 34.56
CA LYS A 251 5.50 11.28 35.64
C LYS A 251 6.63 10.27 35.49
N GLY A 252 6.83 9.67 34.30
CA GLY A 252 8.09 8.97 33.97
C GLY A 252 8.27 7.54 34.48
N ASN A 253 7.21 6.78 34.74
CA ASN A 253 7.24 5.42 35.27
C ASN A 253 7.23 4.32 34.19
N ALA A 254 7.72 3.11 34.54
CA ALA A 254 7.70 1.89 33.72
C ALA A 254 6.30 1.55 33.15
N ASN A 255 5.24 1.99 33.79
CA ASN A 255 3.84 1.86 33.38
C ASN A 255 3.52 2.48 32.00
N ARG A 256 4.17 3.57 31.59
CA ARG A 256 3.87 4.24 30.31
C ARG A 256 4.06 3.31 29.11
N MET A 257 5.15 2.56 29.06
CA MET A 257 5.42 1.66 27.93
C MET A 257 4.41 0.51 27.87
N GLU A 258 3.99 0.00 29.01
CA GLU A 258 2.98 -1.06 29.10
C GLU A 258 1.59 -0.54 28.68
N GLU A 259 1.22 0.67 29.07
CA GLU A 259 -0.03 1.31 28.66
C GLU A 259 -0.07 1.55 27.15
N ILE A 260 1.03 2.03 26.56
CA ILE A 260 1.15 2.19 25.10
C ILE A 260 1.02 0.84 24.40
N ALA A 261 1.67 -0.20 24.90
CA ALA A 261 1.57 -1.53 24.31
C ALA A 261 0.13 -2.09 24.39
N LYS A 262 -0.55 -1.91 25.52
CA LYS A 262 -1.97 -2.27 25.67
C LYS A 262 -2.88 -1.47 24.77
N PHE A 263 -2.64 -0.16 24.66
CA PHE A 263 -3.38 0.70 23.73
C PHE A 263 -3.26 0.20 22.30
N ILE A 264 -2.03 -0.07 21.83
CA ILE A 264 -1.77 -0.60 20.49
C ILE A 264 -2.55 -1.90 20.27
N LEU A 265 -2.48 -2.86 21.22
CA LEU A 265 -3.14 -4.15 21.07
C LEU A 265 -4.67 -4.04 21.08
N ASN A 266 -5.23 -3.19 21.91
CA ASN A 266 -6.69 -3.00 22.02
C ASN A 266 -7.28 -2.33 20.77
N ASN A 267 -6.52 -1.44 20.13
CA ASN A 267 -6.98 -0.68 18.96
C ASN A 267 -6.42 -1.23 17.63
N PHE A 268 -5.66 -2.33 17.67
CA PHE A 268 -4.98 -2.85 16.49
C PHE A 268 -5.94 -3.21 15.36
N ASN A 269 -7.00 -3.95 15.67
CA ASN A 269 -8.00 -4.37 14.69
C ASN A 269 -8.68 -3.17 14.05
N LYS A 270 -9.13 -2.19 14.85
CA LYS A 270 -9.73 -0.95 14.37
C LYS A 270 -8.77 -0.16 13.47
N SER A 271 -7.50 -0.04 13.88
CA SER A 271 -6.49 0.71 13.12
C SER A 271 -6.05 0.01 11.84
N THR A 272 -6.20 -1.31 11.73
CA THR A 272 -5.71 -2.13 10.61
C THR A 272 -6.81 -2.83 9.82
N PHE A 273 -8.09 -2.49 10.08
CA PHE A 273 -9.25 -3.17 9.46
C PHE A 273 -9.15 -4.70 9.64
N ASP A 274 -9.20 -5.14 10.91
CA ASP A 274 -9.14 -6.56 11.29
C ASP A 274 -7.90 -7.29 10.74
N GLY A 275 -6.77 -6.58 10.62
CA GLY A 275 -5.51 -7.15 10.12
C GLY A 275 -5.41 -7.23 8.59
N GLU A 276 -6.34 -6.61 7.85
CA GLU A 276 -6.21 -6.45 6.39
C GLU A 276 -4.95 -5.64 6.04
N PHE A 277 -4.63 -4.64 6.88
CA PHE A 277 -3.43 -3.80 6.77
C PHE A 277 -2.41 -4.12 7.85
N ASP A 278 -1.21 -3.60 7.67
CA ASP A 278 -0.08 -3.76 8.57
C ASP A 278 0.22 -2.46 9.32
N ALA A 279 0.96 -2.58 10.42
CA ALA A 279 1.41 -1.43 11.20
C ALA A 279 2.93 -1.43 11.43
N LEU A 280 3.50 -0.23 11.55
CA LEU A 280 4.85 -0.01 12.09
C LEU A 280 4.75 0.66 13.46
N PHE A 281 5.67 0.32 14.36
CA PHE A 281 5.85 1.03 15.61
C PHE A 281 7.27 1.61 15.68
N ALA A 282 7.38 2.92 15.52
CA ALA A 282 8.63 3.68 15.57
C ALA A 282 8.94 4.08 17.00
N VAL A 283 10.10 3.64 17.51
CA VAL A 283 10.57 3.96 18.86
C VAL A 283 11.90 4.69 18.85
N GLN A 284 12.22 5.40 19.95
CA GLN A 284 13.36 6.31 20.01
C GLN A 284 14.71 5.63 19.88
N SER A 285 14.89 4.44 20.48
CA SER A 285 16.20 3.78 20.56
C SER A 285 16.10 2.26 20.60
N VAL A 286 17.20 1.57 20.34
CA VAL A 286 17.30 0.09 20.38
C VAL A 286 16.96 -0.44 21.79
N PRO A 287 17.49 0.09 22.91
CA PRO A 287 17.10 -0.37 24.22
C PRO A 287 15.59 -0.21 24.51
N MET A 288 14.97 0.84 23.99
CA MET A 288 13.54 1.07 24.13
C MET A 288 12.74 0.06 23.31
N LEU A 289 13.18 -0.24 22.08
CA LEU A 289 12.58 -1.26 21.21
C LEU A 289 12.59 -2.63 21.89
N ILE A 290 13.73 -3.06 22.44
CA ILE A 290 13.88 -4.35 23.15
C ILE A 290 12.92 -4.42 24.35
N ARG A 291 12.76 -3.33 25.11
CA ARG A 291 11.82 -3.28 26.24
C ARG A 291 10.36 -3.41 25.75
N TYR A 292 9.97 -2.67 24.72
CA TYR A 292 8.63 -2.80 24.13
C TYR A 292 8.37 -4.22 23.62
N TYR A 293 9.33 -4.81 22.93
CA TYR A 293 9.19 -6.18 22.43
C TYR A 293 8.94 -7.18 23.56
N LYS A 294 9.69 -7.07 24.66
CA LYS A 294 9.49 -7.90 25.87
C LYS A 294 8.12 -7.68 26.51
N ILE A 295 7.63 -6.44 26.55
CA ILE A 295 6.29 -6.11 27.06
C ILE A 295 5.24 -6.76 26.17
N PHE A 296 5.30 -6.57 24.84
CA PHE A 296 4.37 -7.22 23.91
C PHE A 296 4.37 -8.73 24.09
N LYS A 297 5.54 -9.35 24.15
CA LYS A 297 5.66 -10.81 24.38
C LYS A 297 5.00 -11.26 25.68
N SER A 298 5.15 -10.47 26.77
CA SER A 298 4.52 -10.78 28.05
C SER A 298 3.00 -10.69 28.05
N LEU A 299 2.44 -9.83 27.16
CA LEU A 299 0.99 -9.67 26.98
C LEU A 299 0.37 -10.76 26.09
N ASN A 300 1.20 -11.65 25.52
CA ASN A 300 0.79 -12.77 24.67
C ASN A 300 -0.25 -12.38 23.59
N PRO A 301 0.09 -11.48 22.67
CA PRO A 301 -0.86 -10.96 21.71
C PRO A 301 -1.24 -12.01 20.66
N LYS A 302 -2.44 -11.87 20.11
CA LYS A 302 -2.90 -12.70 18.98
C LYS A 302 -2.25 -12.31 17.65
N ILE A 303 -1.69 -11.08 17.53
CA ILE A 303 -1.03 -10.56 16.35
C ILE A 303 0.44 -10.98 16.27
N ARG A 304 0.96 -11.09 15.04
CA ARG A 304 2.35 -11.48 14.78
C ARG A 304 3.24 -10.24 14.83
N ILE A 305 4.15 -10.21 15.79
CA ILE A 305 5.02 -9.06 16.05
C ILE A 305 6.46 -9.41 15.72
N GLY A 306 7.12 -8.56 14.92
CA GLY A 306 8.55 -8.63 14.64
C GLY A 306 9.24 -7.32 14.99
N ALA A 307 10.57 -7.33 14.94
CA ALA A 307 11.35 -6.14 15.19
C ALA A 307 12.62 -6.10 14.34
N VAL A 308 12.97 -4.91 13.84
CA VAL A 308 14.17 -4.71 13.03
C VAL A 308 14.94 -3.51 13.54
N PHE A 309 16.22 -3.74 13.84
CA PHE A 309 17.16 -2.69 14.22
C PHE A 309 18.61 -3.09 13.89
N THR A 310 19.47 -2.10 13.75
CA THR A 310 20.92 -2.31 13.63
C THR A 310 21.56 -2.07 14.98
N TYR A 311 22.47 -2.92 15.42
CA TYR A 311 23.12 -2.82 16.73
C TYR A 311 24.50 -2.12 16.72
N ALA A 312 24.82 -1.37 15.67
CA ALA A 312 26.06 -0.60 15.56
C ALA A 312 25.87 0.92 15.68
N ALA A 313 24.74 1.42 16.15
CA ALA A 313 24.43 2.84 16.09
C ALA A 313 24.41 3.50 17.47
N ASN A 314 25.59 3.63 18.10
CA ASN A 314 25.81 4.62 19.18
C ASN A 314 26.78 5.72 18.74
N SER A 315 26.84 6.04 17.48
CA SER A 315 27.70 7.11 16.97
C SER A 315 26.86 8.27 16.45
N SER A 316 26.87 9.35 17.22
CA SER A 316 26.42 10.71 16.92
C SER A 316 24.90 10.96 16.75
N GLN A 317 24.46 12.11 17.27
CA GLN A 317 23.10 12.65 17.14
C GLN A 317 22.63 12.78 15.67
N ASP A 318 23.54 12.87 14.72
CA ASP A 318 23.28 13.00 13.29
C ASP A 318 22.77 11.68 12.66
N ASP A 319 23.19 10.52 13.17
CA ASP A 319 22.72 9.20 12.72
C ASP A 319 21.33 8.88 13.27
N GLU A 320 20.93 9.45 14.41
CA GLU A 320 19.58 9.31 14.97
C GLU A 320 18.53 10.04 14.13
N GLN A 321 18.84 11.19 13.53
CA GLN A 321 17.90 11.93 12.67
C GLN A 321 17.72 11.28 11.29
N THR A 322 18.74 10.60 10.78
CA THR A 322 18.65 9.92 9.47
C THR A 322 18.32 8.45 9.55
N GLY A 323 18.36 7.86 10.74
CA GLY A 323 17.91 6.47 10.99
C GLY A 323 18.69 5.38 10.31
N MET A 324 19.94 5.64 9.88
CA MET A 324 20.62 4.69 9.02
C MET A 324 22.14 4.66 9.23
N ASN A 325 22.60 3.75 10.04
CA ASN A 325 23.99 3.29 9.97
C ASN A 325 24.02 1.83 9.53
N THR A 326 24.32 1.58 8.26
CA THR A 326 24.43 0.22 7.68
C THR A 326 25.88 -0.12 7.28
N GLY A 327 26.84 0.56 7.82
CA GLY A 327 28.23 0.37 7.45
C GLY A 327 29.10 -0.30 8.50
N ARG A 328 29.15 -1.59 8.56
CA ARG A 328 29.92 -2.51 9.41
C ARG A 328 29.19 -2.95 10.68
N TYR A 329 28.78 -4.20 10.67
CA TYR A 329 28.42 -4.99 11.83
C TYR A 329 29.70 -5.22 12.69
N VAL A 330 30.08 -4.26 13.51
CA VAL A 330 31.09 -4.46 14.54
C VAL A 330 30.42 -4.26 15.87
N SER A 331 30.07 -5.35 16.49
CA SER A 331 29.54 -5.43 17.82
C SER A 331 30.57 -4.93 18.83
N GLU A 332 30.31 -3.80 19.48
CA GLU A 332 30.98 -3.45 20.73
C GLU A 332 30.08 -3.60 21.97
N SER A 333 28.80 -3.96 21.78
CA SER A 333 27.92 -4.36 22.89
C SER A 333 27.38 -5.77 22.63
N THR A 334 27.97 -6.77 23.24
CA THR A 334 27.54 -8.18 23.19
C THR A 334 26.07 -8.38 23.57
N GLY A 335 25.49 -7.49 24.39
CA GLY A 335 24.11 -7.60 24.87
C GLY A 335 23.03 -7.30 23.81
N GLU A 336 23.24 -6.34 22.89
CA GLU A 336 22.23 -5.99 21.87
C GLU A 336 22.15 -7.04 20.76
N ALA A 337 23.28 -7.69 20.41
CA ALA A 337 23.31 -8.79 19.47
C ALA A 337 22.57 -10.03 20.00
N ASP A 338 22.74 -10.33 21.28
CA ASP A 338 22.05 -11.45 21.95
C ASP A 338 20.53 -11.20 22.01
N GLU A 339 20.11 -9.97 22.30
CA GLU A 339 18.69 -9.60 22.29
C GLU A 339 18.08 -9.66 20.88
N LEU A 340 18.82 -9.23 19.85
CA LEU A 340 18.37 -9.39 18.47
C LEU A 340 18.24 -10.87 18.10
N GLN A 341 19.20 -11.69 18.50
CA GLN A 341 19.13 -13.15 18.27
C GLN A 341 17.92 -13.78 18.98
N ALA A 342 17.60 -13.32 20.20
CA ALA A 342 16.41 -13.77 20.90
C ALA A 342 15.11 -13.41 20.16
N ILE A 343 15.02 -12.19 19.64
CA ILE A 343 13.89 -11.74 18.79
C ILE A 343 13.82 -12.57 17.50
N MET A 344 14.96 -12.84 16.86
CA MET A 344 15.02 -13.70 15.68
C MET A 344 14.60 -15.13 15.96
N ASN A 345 14.91 -15.67 17.14
CA ASN A 345 14.49 -17.01 17.54
C ASN A 345 12.96 -17.09 17.68
N ASP A 346 12.34 -16.09 18.30
CA ASP A 346 10.87 -15.99 18.38
C ASP A 346 10.24 -15.89 16.97
N TYR A 347 10.85 -15.09 16.10
CA TYR A 347 10.42 -14.98 14.71
C TYR A 347 10.57 -16.30 13.95
N ASN A 348 11.68 -17.01 14.14
CA ASN A 348 11.92 -18.31 13.52
C ASN A 348 10.87 -19.35 13.97
N GLU A 349 10.49 -19.36 15.25
CA GLU A 349 9.43 -20.21 15.76
C GLU A 349 8.07 -19.86 15.12
N MET A 350 7.74 -18.56 15.02
CA MET A 350 6.48 -18.07 14.46
C MET A 350 6.30 -18.42 12.98
N PHE A 351 7.38 -18.37 12.20
CA PHE A 351 7.32 -18.50 10.73
C PHE A 351 8.01 -19.76 10.18
N GLY A 352 8.60 -20.60 11.02
CA GLY A 352 9.30 -21.81 10.57
C GLY A 352 10.59 -21.52 9.81
N THR A 353 11.30 -20.44 10.18
CA THR A 353 12.56 -20.00 9.56
C THR A 353 13.77 -20.32 10.45
N ALA A 354 14.99 -20.00 10.00
CA ALA A 354 16.23 -20.28 10.74
C ALA A 354 17.23 -19.11 10.61
N PHE A 355 16.79 -17.88 10.87
CA PHE A 355 17.64 -16.71 10.80
C PHE A 355 18.51 -16.55 12.03
N THR A 356 19.72 -16.02 11.79
CA THR A 356 20.70 -15.68 12.82
C THR A 356 21.24 -14.28 12.58
N THR A 357 21.94 -13.71 13.57
CA THR A 357 22.58 -12.41 13.40
C THR A 357 23.63 -12.39 12.28
N GLU A 358 24.20 -13.53 11.92
CA GLU A 358 25.16 -13.67 10.81
C GLU A 358 24.47 -13.50 9.45
N ASN A 359 23.19 -13.91 9.31
CA ASN A 359 22.43 -13.75 8.09
C ASN A 359 21.31 -12.69 8.22
N PHE A 360 21.56 -11.62 8.98
CA PHE A 360 20.63 -10.53 9.23
C PHE A 360 19.97 -10.00 7.98
N ARG A 361 20.68 -9.93 6.86
CA ARG A 361 20.12 -9.46 5.58
C ARG A 361 18.94 -10.33 5.13
N ALA A 362 19.04 -11.64 5.22
CA ALA A 362 17.97 -12.55 4.86
C ALA A 362 16.73 -12.39 5.79
N TYR A 363 16.97 -12.16 7.08
CA TYR A 363 15.91 -11.81 8.04
C TYR A 363 15.19 -10.51 7.67
N TYR A 364 15.96 -9.45 7.37
CA TYR A 364 15.42 -8.17 6.93
C TYR A 364 14.57 -8.30 5.66
N ASP A 365 15.08 -9.04 4.67
CA ASP A 365 14.40 -9.25 3.40
C ASP A 365 13.11 -10.08 3.60
N ASP A 366 13.10 -11.07 4.49
CA ASP A 366 11.89 -11.85 4.82
C ASP A 366 10.83 -10.99 5.52
N ILE A 367 11.21 -10.16 6.50
CA ILE A 367 10.29 -9.18 7.12
C ILE A 367 9.71 -8.24 6.06
N ASN A 368 10.55 -7.69 5.17
CA ASN A 368 10.12 -6.81 4.09
C ASN A 368 9.08 -7.48 3.17
N LEU A 369 9.28 -8.76 2.84
CA LEU A 369 8.34 -9.54 2.04
C LEU A 369 7.00 -9.77 2.77
N ARG A 370 7.03 -10.11 4.08
CA ARG A 370 5.84 -10.35 4.89
C ARG A 370 5.02 -9.08 5.11
N MET A 371 5.69 -7.96 5.38
CA MET A 371 5.05 -6.64 5.49
C MET A 371 4.44 -6.15 4.17
N LYS A 372 4.95 -6.62 3.02
CA LYS A 372 4.36 -6.33 1.71
C LYS A 372 3.27 -7.33 1.30
N LYS A 373 3.08 -8.41 2.07
CA LYS A 373 2.16 -9.52 1.77
C LYS A 373 2.28 -10.00 0.31
N LYS A 374 3.52 -10.14 -0.17
CA LYS A 374 3.80 -10.40 -1.61
C LYS A 374 3.61 -11.85 -2.06
N LYS A 375 3.41 -12.79 -1.15
CA LYS A 375 3.24 -14.23 -1.49
C LYS A 375 2.03 -14.78 -0.76
N ALA A 376 1.12 -15.37 -1.49
CA ALA A 376 -0.11 -15.97 -0.96
C ALA A 376 0.15 -17.05 0.11
N ASP A 377 1.23 -17.83 -0.03
CA ASP A 377 1.60 -18.90 0.91
C ASP A 377 2.38 -18.39 2.16
N MET A 378 2.68 -17.08 2.23
CA MET A 378 3.50 -16.50 3.27
C MET A 378 2.61 -15.85 4.34
N LYS A 379 2.64 -16.38 5.58
CA LYS A 379 1.97 -15.72 6.71
C LYS A 379 2.49 -14.28 6.85
N PRO A 380 1.61 -13.26 6.86
CA PRO A 380 2.03 -11.86 6.99
C PRO A 380 2.60 -11.56 8.38
N LEU A 381 3.33 -10.46 8.50
CA LEU A 381 3.71 -9.84 9.76
C LEU A 381 2.75 -8.67 10.01
N ASP A 382 2.14 -8.62 11.18
CA ASP A 382 1.07 -7.65 11.46
C ASP A 382 1.61 -6.34 12.02
N LEU A 383 2.58 -6.41 12.94
CA LEU A 383 3.23 -5.25 13.56
C LEU A 383 4.75 -5.40 13.53
N CYS A 384 5.47 -4.39 13.04
CA CYS A 384 6.92 -4.36 13.06
C CYS A 384 7.44 -3.20 13.91
N LEU A 385 8.23 -3.50 14.95
CA LEU A 385 8.91 -2.50 15.78
C LEU A 385 10.20 -2.06 15.10
N VAL A 386 10.42 -0.75 15.01
CA VAL A 386 11.56 -0.17 14.29
C VAL A 386 12.15 1.02 15.05
N VAL A 387 13.44 1.27 14.89
CA VAL A 387 14.08 2.51 15.38
C VAL A 387 14.18 3.53 14.24
N GLY A 388 14.80 3.16 13.14
CA GLY A 388 14.98 4.02 11.96
C GLY A 388 14.73 3.30 10.65
N MET A 389 15.00 1.99 10.61
CA MET A 389 14.75 1.15 9.44
C MET A 389 13.25 1.16 9.10
N PHE A 390 12.93 1.07 7.83
CA PHE A 390 11.57 1.17 7.28
C PHE A 390 10.91 2.56 7.38
N LEU A 391 11.38 3.48 8.21
CA LEU A 391 10.85 4.86 8.23
C LEU A 391 11.25 5.63 6.96
N THR A 392 12.33 5.22 6.32
CA THR A 392 12.76 5.74 5.02
C THR A 392 13.04 4.58 4.05
N GLY A 393 12.69 4.73 2.77
CA GLY A 393 12.97 3.72 1.73
C GLY A 393 12.03 2.52 1.68
N PHE A 394 11.21 2.26 2.70
CA PHE A 394 10.23 1.18 2.67
C PHE A 394 8.98 1.59 1.88
N ASP A 395 8.51 0.72 1.01
CA ASP A 395 7.30 0.92 0.22
C ASP A 395 6.39 -0.30 0.30
N SER A 396 5.23 -0.14 0.93
CA SER A 396 4.17 -1.13 1.02
C SER A 396 2.81 -0.46 0.90
N LYS A 397 1.97 -0.96 0.01
CA LYS A 397 0.58 -0.53 -0.10
C LYS A 397 -0.25 -1.00 1.10
N LYS A 398 0.14 -2.13 1.72
CA LYS A 398 -0.55 -2.72 2.89
C LYS A 398 -0.26 -2.01 4.20
N LEU A 399 0.82 -1.23 4.30
CA LEU A 399 1.12 -0.45 5.49
C LEU A 399 0.15 0.73 5.61
N ASN A 400 -0.74 0.68 6.61
CA ASN A 400 -1.74 1.71 6.88
C ASN A 400 -1.41 2.53 8.11
N THR A 401 -0.90 1.91 9.17
CA THR A 401 -0.77 2.52 10.49
C THR A 401 0.68 2.68 10.91
N LEU A 402 1.01 3.86 11.43
CA LEU A 402 2.29 4.15 12.07
C LEU A 402 2.06 4.64 13.50
N TYR A 403 2.48 3.83 14.46
CA TYR A 403 2.58 4.22 15.86
C TYR A 403 3.93 4.90 16.11
N VAL A 404 3.94 6.03 16.84
CA VAL A 404 5.14 6.87 17.01
C VAL A 404 5.41 7.16 18.47
N ASP A 405 6.42 6.52 19.06
CA ASP A 405 7.03 6.92 20.35
C ASP A 405 8.49 7.36 20.11
N LYS A 406 8.64 8.26 19.16
CA LYS A 406 9.92 8.82 18.71
C LYS A 406 9.78 10.30 18.44
N ASN A 407 10.80 11.09 18.77
CA ASN A 407 10.87 12.48 18.36
C ASN A 407 11.21 12.53 16.87
N LEU A 408 10.26 12.98 16.08
CA LEU A 408 10.43 13.18 14.65
C LEU A 408 10.23 14.65 14.30
N GLU A 409 11.06 15.15 13.40
CA GLU A 409 11.05 16.55 12.97
C GLU A 409 11.22 16.64 11.45
N TYR A 410 10.72 17.72 10.86
CA TYR A 410 10.92 18.11 9.47
C TYR A 410 10.81 16.95 8.47
N HIS A 411 11.90 16.71 7.70
CA HIS A 411 11.94 15.67 6.67
C HIS A 411 11.76 14.25 7.23
N GLY A 412 12.36 13.95 8.40
CA GLY A 412 12.23 12.64 9.03
C GLY A 412 10.80 12.32 9.42
N LEU A 413 10.05 13.32 9.88
CA LEU A 413 8.63 13.20 10.23
C LEU A 413 7.79 12.92 8.99
N LEU A 414 7.89 13.77 7.95
CA LEU A 414 7.07 13.61 6.75
C LEU A 414 7.40 12.32 5.99
N GLN A 415 8.67 11.90 5.98
CA GLN A 415 9.08 10.65 5.35
C GLN A 415 8.52 9.43 6.07
N ALA A 416 8.52 9.42 7.42
CA ALA A 416 7.93 8.35 8.22
C ALA A 416 6.41 8.27 7.98
N PHE A 417 5.70 9.39 8.01
CA PHE A 417 4.26 9.45 7.73
C PHE A 417 3.95 8.96 6.32
N SER A 418 4.75 9.36 5.33
CA SER A 418 4.56 8.97 3.92
C SER A 418 4.80 7.47 3.65
N ARG A 419 5.15 6.67 4.66
CA ARG A 419 5.13 5.19 4.53
C ARG A 419 3.71 4.64 4.50
N THR A 420 2.76 5.31 5.15
CA THR A 420 1.37 4.86 5.31
C THR A 420 0.42 5.33 4.21
N ASN A 421 0.82 6.31 3.39
CA ASN A 421 -0.09 7.03 2.48
C ASN A 421 -0.17 6.48 1.05
N ARG A 422 0.17 5.21 0.83
CA ARG A 422 0.00 4.57 -0.48
C ARG A 422 -1.45 4.21 -0.74
N VAL A 423 -1.96 4.57 -1.92
CA VAL A 423 -3.29 4.16 -2.37
C VAL A 423 -3.31 2.65 -2.63
N LEU A 424 -4.33 1.97 -2.13
CA LEU A 424 -4.54 0.54 -2.37
C LEU A 424 -5.97 0.26 -2.83
N ASN A 425 -6.95 0.50 -1.97
CA ASN A 425 -8.38 0.26 -2.18
C ASN A 425 -9.21 1.34 -1.47
N GLU A 426 -10.52 1.28 -1.56
CA GLU A 426 -11.43 2.24 -0.94
C GLU A 426 -11.45 2.20 0.61
N LYS A 427 -11.11 1.06 1.21
CA LYS A 427 -11.01 0.93 2.68
C LYS A 427 -9.84 1.77 3.22
N LYS A 428 -8.73 1.84 2.48
CA LYS A 428 -7.57 2.64 2.87
C LYS A 428 -7.72 4.10 2.43
N ARG A 429 -8.41 4.89 3.26
CA ARG A 429 -8.74 6.30 2.97
C ARG A 429 -7.62 7.28 3.26
N PHE A 430 -6.78 6.99 4.25
CA PHE A 430 -5.67 7.82 4.69
C PHE A 430 -4.62 6.96 5.42
N GLY A 431 -3.41 7.49 5.55
CA GLY A 431 -2.41 6.92 6.43
C GLY A 431 -2.71 7.29 7.88
N LYS A 432 -2.88 6.31 8.76
CA LYS A 432 -3.15 6.53 10.18
C LYS A 432 -1.84 6.67 10.96
N ILE A 433 -1.72 7.76 11.71
CA ILE A 433 -0.55 8.07 12.55
C ILE A 433 -1.02 8.26 13.97
N VAL A 434 -0.49 7.49 14.91
CA VAL A 434 -0.79 7.63 16.34
C VAL A 434 0.49 8.04 17.06
N CYS A 435 0.50 9.27 17.59
CA CYS A 435 1.64 9.86 18.26
C CYS A 435 1.50 9.70 19.79
N PHE A 436 2.47 9.02 20.41
CA PHE A 436 2.58 8.90 21.86
C PHE A 436 3.47 9.99 22.49
N ARG A 437 3.88 10.98 21.71
CA ARG A 437 4.62 12.16 22.10
C ARG A 437 3.93 13.40 21.58
N ASP A 438 4.18 14.52 22.22
CA ASP A 438 3.69 15.81 21.72
C ASP A 438 4.48 16.21 20.47
N LEU A 439 3.97 15.80 19.30
CA LEU A 439 4.54 16.11 17.99
C LEU A 439 3.70 17.13 17.21
N LYS A 440 2.63 17.70 17.80
CA LYS A 440 1.71 18.55 17.04
C LYS A 440 2.42 19.73 16.37
N SER A 441 3.25 20.44 17.12
CA SER A 441 3.99 21.58 16.56
C SER A 441 4.98 21.17 15.46
N ASN A 442 5.59 19.98 15.58
CA ASN A 442 6.52 19.44 14.59
C ASN A 442 5.77 19.02 13.31
N VAL A 443 4.58 18.43 13.47
CA VAL A 443 3.70 18.06 12.34
C VAL A 443 3.27 19.31 11.58
N ASP A 444 2.75 20.33 12.27
CA ASP A 444 2.31 21.57 11.65
C ASP A 444 3.47 22.28 10.92
N THR A 445 4.65 22.28 11.52
CA THR A 445 5.85 22.87 10.90
C THR A 445 6.30 22.10 9.68
N ALA A 446 6.36 20.76 9.73
CA ALA A 446 6.76 19.93 8.60
C ALA A 446 5.77 20.05 7.45
N ILE A 447 4.47 20.04 7.73
CA ILE A 447 3.43 20.20 6.72
C ILE A 447 3.56 21.55 6.04
N ARG A 448 3.63 22.64 6.79
CA ARG A 448 3.79 23.98 6.21
C ARG A 448 5.03 24.08 5.33
N LEU A 449 6.17 23.51 5.78
CA LEU A 449 7.44 23.60 5.07
C LEU A 449 7.42 22.83 3.73
N PHE A 450 6.82 21.62 3.73
CA PHE A 450 6.90 20.72 2.57
C PHE A 450 5.65 20.71 1.68
N SER A 451 4.55 21.36 2.09
CA SER A 451 3.38 21.52 1.24
C SER A 451 3.30 22.87 0.54
N ASN A 452 4.10 23.83 1.01
CA ASN A 452 3.97 25.23 0.60
C ASN A 452 2.52 25.72 0.75
N SER A 453 1.81 25.25 1.78
CA SER A 453 0.44 25.61 2.12
C SER A 453 0.39 26.10 3.59
N ASN A 454 -0.44 27.11 3.81
CA ASN A 454 -0.74 27.58 5.15
C ASN A 454 -1.95 26.84 5.76
N ASN A 455 -2.60 25.97 5.00
CA ASN A 455 -3.74 25.18 5.47
C ASN A 455 -3.33 23.69 5.66
N PRO A 456 -3.09 23.24 6.91
CA PRO A 456 -2.75 21.85 7.21
C PRO A 456 -3.85 20.84 6.83
N GLU A 457 -5.11 21.27 6.79
CA GLU A 457 -6.28 20.41 6.53
C GLU A 457 -6.29 19.83 5.10
N GLU A 458 -5.52 20.41 4.18
CA GLU A 458 -5.31 19.83 2.85
C GLU A 458 -4.54 18.49 2.89
N ILE A 459 -3.86 18.20 4.01
CA ILE A 459 -2.95 17.06 4.15
C ILE A 459 -3.32 16.19 5.35
N VAL A 460 -3.70 16.82 6.47
CA VAL A 460 -4.10 16.15 7.70
C VAL A 460 -5.61 16.28 7.87
N ARG A 461 -6.26 15.16 8.15
CA ARG A 461 -7.70 15.13 8.37
C ARG A 461 -8.08 15.92 9.62
N PRO A 462 -9.26 16.57 9.61
CA PRO A 462 -9.78 17.30 10.74
C PRO A 462 -9.90 16.43 12.01
N PRO A 463 -10.01 17.02 13.20
CA PRO A 463 -10.33 16.29 14.42
C PRO A 463 -11.68 15.57 14.33
N PHE A 464 -11.85 14.51 15.14
CA PHE A 464 -13.07 13.68 15.19
C PHE A 464 -14.36 14.51 15.30
N GLU A 465 -14.41 15.48 16.21
CA GLU A 465 -15.60 16.31 16.44
C GLU A 465 -16.04 17.11 15.20
N ASP A 466 -15.12 17.52 14.36
CA ASP A 466 -15.44 18.26 13.15
C ASP A 466 -15.95 17.30 12.05
N VAL A 467 -15.34 16.13 11.91
CA VAL A 467 -15.80 15.08 10.99
C VAL A 467 -17.17 14.53 11.40
N LYS A 468 -17.41 14.41 12.72
CA LYS A 468 -18.72 14.03 13.27
C LYS A 468 -19.81 15.03 12.89
N LYS A 469 -19.54 16.34 13.02
CA LYS A 469 -20.50 17.39 12.60
C LYS A 469 -20.76 17.34 11.09
N GLU A 470 -19.72 17.12 10.28
CA GLU A 470 -19.89 16.95 8.82
C GLU A 470 -20.79 15.76 8.49
N TYR A 471 -20.60 14.63 9.17
CA TYR A 471 -21.46 13.47 8.98
C TYR A 471 -22.90 13.75 9.41
N GLN A 472 -23.12 14.38 10.57
CA GLN A 472 -24.43 14.73 11.06
C GLN A 472 -25.18 15.66 10.08
N GLN A 473 -24.47 16.62 9.48
CA GLN A 473 -25.05 17.47 8.45
C GLN A 473 -25.44 16.68 7.21
N LEU A 474 -24.53 15.82 6.72
CA LEU A 474 -24.75 14.97 5.56
C LEU A 474 -25.93 14.00 5.77
N ALA A 475 -26.01 13.38 6.96
CA ALA A 475 -27.12 12.52 7.36
C ALA A 475 -28.45 13.27 7.41
N THR A 476 -28.44 14.50 7.95
CA THR A 476 -29.63 15.37 8.01
C THR A 476 -30.14 15.72 6.61
N ASP A 477 -29.25 16.15 5.73
CA ASP A 477 -29.60 16.52 4.36
C ASP A 477 -30.11 15.31 3.56
N PHE A 478 -29.50 14.15 3.77
CA PHE A 478 -29.92 12.88 3.18
C PHE A 478 -31.32 12.48 3.65
N LEU A 479 -31.58 12.49 4.97
CA LEU A 479 -32.89 12.13 5.54
C LEU A 479 -34.00 13.12 5.20
N GLN A 480 -33.67 14.41 4.92
CA GLN A 480 -34.63 15.37 4.36
C GLN A 480 -35.09 14.97 2.97
N LYS A 481 -34.15 14.47 2.14
CA LYS A 481 -34.46 14.05 0.76
C LYS A 481 -35.08 12.66 0.71
N TYR A 482 -34.64 11.77 1.57
CA TYR A 482 -35.08 10.37 1.67
C TYR A 482 -35.48 10.05 3.13
N PRO A 483 -36.72 10.41 3.57
CA PRO A 483 -37.10 10.29 4.98
C PRO A 483 -37.14 8.86 5.50
N GLU A 484 -37.51 7.90 4.66
CA GLU A 484 -37.62 6.49 4.99
C GLU A 484 -37.08 5.59 3.88
N PRO A 485 -36.51 4.42 4.19
CA PRO A 485 -36.02 3.47 3.19
C PRO A 485 -37.05 3.05 2.15
N SER A 486 -38.32 2.99 2.53
CA SER A 486 -39.44 2.71 1.62
C SER A 486 -39.66 3.76 0.52
N SER A 487 -39.18 4.97 0.74
CA SER A 487 -39.24 6.04 -0.29
C SER A 487 -38.39 5.71 -1.53
N ILE A 488 -37.37 4.87 -1.39
CA ILE A 488 -36.50 4.47 -2.50
C ILE A 488 -37.20 3.54 -3.48
N ASP A 489 -38.15 2.71 -2.97
CA ASP A 489 -38.95 1.80 -3.81
C ASP A 489 -39.90 2.57 -4.75
N LEU A 490 -40.16 3.84 -4.46
CA LEU A 490 -41.02 4.71 -5.26
C LEU A 490 -40.25 5.45 -6.38
N LEU A 491 -38.91 5.36 -6.42
CA LEU A 491 -38.11 6.02 -7.44
C LEU A 491 -38.28 5.30 -8.79
N GLN A 492 -38.84 6.02 -9.77
CA GLN A 492 -39.14 5.44 -11.08
C GLN A 492 -38.10 5.76 -12.14
N SER A 493 -37.43 6.92 -12.06
CA SER A 493 -36.45 7.32 -13.05
C SER A 493 -35.04 6.81 -12.71
N GLU A 494 -34.24 6.49 -13.72
CA GLU A 494 -32.81 6.16 -13.54
C GLU A 494 -32.05 7.32 -12.89
N LYS A 495 -32.40 8.54 -13.21
CA LYS A 495 -31.81 9.74 -12.62
C LYS A 495 -32.04 9.80 -11.10
N ASP A 496 -33.27 9.56 -10.64
CA ASP A 496 -33.59 9.60 -9.21
C ASP A 496 -32.86 8.48 -8.45
N LYS A 497 -32.74 7.29 -9.06
CA LYS A 497 -31.94 6.18 -8.52
C LYS A 497 -30.47 6.51 -8.45
N LYS A 498 -29.91 7.12 -9.51
CA LYS A 498 -28.52 7.62 -9.53
C LYS A 498 -28.27 8.65 -8.43
N ASP A 499 -29.16 9.61 -8.29
CA ASP A 499 -29.08 10.65 -7.24
C ASP A 499 -29.09 10.05 -5.84
N PHE A 500 -29.90 9.02 -5.60
CA PHE A 500 -29.91 8.29 -4.33
C PHE A 500 -28.58 7.53 -4.13
N VAL A 501 -28.12 6.79 -5.13
CA VAL A 501 -26.88 6.02 -5.06
C VAL A 501 -25.69 6.94 -4.75
N LEU A 502 -25.59 8.08 -5.40
CA LEU A 502 -24.54 9.06 -5.14
C LEU A 502 -24.63 9.64 -3.72
N ALA A 503 -25.80 10.05 -3.29
CA ALA A 503 -26.01 10.62 -1.96
C ALA A 503 -25.72 9.59 -0.84
N PHE A 504 -26.17 8.34 -0.99
CA PHE A 504 -25.91 7.30 0.01
C PHE A 504 -24.46 6.81 -0.02
N ARG A 505 -23.81 6.81 -1.18
CA ARG A 505 -22.36 6.57 -1.31
C ARG A 505 -21.54 7.54 -0.45
N ASP A 506 -21.92 8.82 -0.44
CA ASP A 506 -21.25 9.81 0.38
C ASP A 506 -21.45 9.56 1.88
N ILE A 507 -22.64 9.10 2.29
CA ILE A 507 -22.91 8.62 3.66
C ILE A 507 -22.01 7.43 4.01
N ILE A 508 -21.96 6.40 3.16
CA ILE A 508 -21.11 5.21 3.37
C ILE A 508 -19.66 5.62 3.55
N ARG A 509 -19.16 6.47 2.65
CA ARG A 509 -17.78 6.96 2.67
C ARG A 509 -17.45 7.70 3.95
N LYS A 510 -18.33 8.58 4.39
CA LYS A 510 -18.11 9.37 5.59
C LYS A 510 -18.26 8.53 6.86
N HIS A 511 -19.16 7.56 6.87
CA HIS A 511 -19.33 6.60 7.96
C HIS A 511 -18.07 5.75 8.16
N ALA A 512 -17.54 5.17 7.07
CA ALA A 512 -16.28 4.44 7.11
C ALA A 512 -15.08 5.31 7.54
N GLU A 513 -15.10 6.62 7.26
CA GLU A 513 -14.08 7.55 7.73
C GLU A 513 -14.16 7.75 9.25
N ILE A 514 -15.36 7.94 9.81
CA ILE A 514 -15.57 8.15 11.24
C ILE A 514 -15.13 6.95 12.07
N GLN A 515 -15.44 5.75 11.62
CA GLN A 515 -15.14 4.50 12.33
C GLN A 515 -13.64 4.29 12.61
N ILE A 516 -12.75 4.94 11.85
CA ILE A 516 -11.30 4.81 12.01
C ILE A 516 -10.75 5.66 13.17
N TYR A 517 -11.48 6.70 13.58
CA TYR A 517 -11.06 7.54 14.73
C TYR A 517 -11.12 6.75 16.04
N GLU A 518 -10.08 6.88 16.87
CA GLU A 518 -10.04 6.20 18.17
C GLU A 518 -11.17 6.68 19.12
N ASP A 519 -11.51 7.98 19.02
CA ASP A 519 -12.56 8.60 19.84
C ASP A 519 -13.98 8.15 19.45
N TYR A 520 -14.17 7.48 18.30
CA TYR A 520 -15.48 7.00 17.88
C TYR A 520 -15.96 5.80 18.70
N ASN A 521 -17.21 5.88 19.18
CA ASN A 521 -17.87 4.82 19.91
C ASN A 521 -19.29 4.56 19.32
N ASP A 522 -19.48 3.39 18.73
CA ASP A 522 -20.72 2.97 18.07
C ASP A 522 -21.97 3.09 18.99
N ASP A 523 -21.81 2.79 20.29
CA ASP A 523 -22.91 2.78 21.26
C ASP A 523 -23.25 4.16 21.82
N ALA A 524 -22.30 5.11 21.79
CA ALA A 524 -22.42 6.39 22.49
C ALA A 524 -22.55 7.59 21.55
N ASP A 525 -22.09 7.51 20.30
CA ASP A 525 -22.06 8.63 19.38
C ASP A 525 -23.35 8.79 18.59
N ASP A 526 -24.03 9.93 18.78
CA ASP A 526 -25.16 10.32 17.92
C ASP A 526 -24.62 10.88 16.60
N LEU A 527 -24.86 10.15 15.51
CA LEU A 527 -24.46 10.52 14.16
C LEU A 527 -25.58 11.16 13.34
N GLY A 528 -26.78 11.37 13.92
CA GLY A 528 -27.93 11.92 13.21
C GLY A 528 -28.67 10.93 12.30
N MET A 529 -28.16 9.72 12.16
CA MET A 529 -28.78 8.56 11.49
C MET A 529 -28.57 7.36 12.39
N THR A 530 -29.62 6.60 12.70
CA THR A 530 -29.47 5.38 13.50
C THR A 530 -28.84 4.28 12.67
N GLU A 531 -28.18 3.33 13.33
CA GLU A 531 -27.57 2.20 12.66
C GLU A 531 -28.61 1.37 11.87
N GLN A 532 -29.80 1.20 12.43
CA GLN A 532 -30.91 0.52 11.74
C GLN A 532 -31.29 1.27 10.44
N GLN A 533 -31.38 2.61 10.47
CA GLN A 533 -31.67 3.40 9.27
C GLN A 533 -30.54 3.25 8.23
N PHE A 534 -29.29 3.30 8.68
CA PHE A 534 -28.14 3.09 7.79
C PHE A 534 -28.20 1.71 7.12
N MET A 535 -28.48 0.65 7.89
CA MET A 535 -28.60 -0.72 7.36
C MET A 535 -29.76 -0.89 6.38
N ASP A 536 -30.89 -0.28 6.67
CA ASP A 536 -32.08 -0.34 5.81
C ASP A 536 -31.82 0.37 4.46
N PHE A 537 -31.19 1.57 4.47
CA PHE A 537 -30.78 2.27 3.25
C PHE A 537 -29.68 1.52 2.50
N ARG A 538 -28.75 0.89 3.21
CA ARG A 538 -27.74 0.00 2.63
C ARG A 538 -28.40 -1.15 1.84
N SER A 539 -29.44 -1.76 2.39
CA SER A 539 -30.19 -2.80 1.66
C SER A 539 -30.76 -2.27 0.35
N LYS A 540 -31.35 -1.07 0.37
CA LYS A 540 -31.90 -0.42 -0.84
C LYS A 540 -30.82 -0.08 -1.88
N TYR A 541 -29.67 0.36 -1.40
CA TYR A 541 -28.50 0.63 -2.26
C TYR A 541 -28.02 -0.63 -2.98
N LEU A 542 -27.93 -1.76 -2.26
CA LEU A 542 -27.56 -3.05 -2.83
C LEU A 542 -28.63 -3.61 -3.76
N ASP A 543 -29.91 -3.44 -3.47
CA ASP A 543 -31.01 -3.85 -4.35
C ASP A 543 -30.95 -3.13 -5.71
N ILE A 544 -30.62 -1.83 -5.72
CA ILE A 544 -30.43 -1.07 -6.97
C ILE A 544 -29.21 -1.61 -7.74
N HIS A 545 -28.08 -1.83 -7.06
CA HIS A 545 -26.89 -2.40 -7.66
C HIS A 545 -27.14 -3.77 -8.30
N ASP A 546 -27.78 -4.71 -7.58
CA ASP A 546 -28.06 -6.05 -8.06
C ASP A 546 -29.04 -6.06 -9.24
N THR A 547 -30.04 -5.16 -9.21
CA THR A 547 -30.98 -4.99 -10.31
C THR A 547 -30.25 -4.52 -11.57
N PHE A 548 -29.28 -3.63 -11.42
CA PHE A 548 -28.48 -3.09 -12.51
C PHE A 548 -27.63 -4.20 -13.16
N ILE A 549 -26.90 -4.99 -12.38
CA ILE A 549 -26.06 -6.10 -12.89
C ILE A 549 -26.90 -7.16 -13.62
N LEU A 550 -28.11 -7.44 -13.13
CA LEU A 550 -29.02 -8.43 -13.77
C LEU A 550 -29.53 -7.93 -15.12
N VAL A 551 -29.79 -6.64 -15.29
CA VAL A 551 -30.25 -6.06 -16.56
C VAL A 551 -29.14 -6.07 -17.61
N ASP A 552 -27.91 -5.75 -17.20
CA ASP A 552 -26.75 -5.72 -18.10
C ASP A 552 -26.34 -7.12 -18.60
N SER A 553 -26.58 -8.16 -17.78
CA SER A 553 -26.31 -9.56 -18.15
C SER A 553 -27.32 -10.17 -19.13
N VAL A 554 -28.52 -9.59 -19.30
CA VAL A 554 -29.64 -10.16 -20.07
C VAL A 554 -29.86 -9.46 -21.42
N SER A 555 -29.38 -8.24 -21.64
CA SER A 555 -29.66 -7.48 -22.86
C SER A 555 -28.43 -6.75 -23.45
N PRO A 556 -27.69 -7.38 -24.36
CA PRO A 556 -26.76 -6.64 -25.21
C PRO A 556 -27.47 -6.08 -26.45
N VAL A 557 -28.59 -5.39 -26.30
CA VAL A 557 -29.25 -4.71 -27.42
C VAL A 557 -29.04 -3.21 -27.30
N LYS A 558 -28.10 -2.70 -28.08
CA LYS A 558 -27.98 -1.27 -28.39
C LYS A 558 -29.25 -0.84 -29.14
N SER A 559 -30.18 -0.22 -28.45
CA SER A 559 -31.23 0.57 -29.10
C SER A 559 -30.63 1.93 -29.45
N GLY A 560 -30.39 2.15 -30.75
CA GLY A 560 -29.96 3.44 -31.26
C GLY A 560 -31.11 4.44 -31.26
N ASP A 561 -31.19 5.21 -30.21
CA ASP A 561 -31.81 6.53 -30.15
C ASP A 561 -31.25 7.22 -28.89
N GLU A 562 -30.03 7.73 -29.02
CA GLU A 562 -29.35 8.46 -27.94
C GLU A 562 -29.67 9.93 -28.07
N THR A 563 -30.47 10.48 -27.18
CA THR A 563 -30.51 11.90 -26.93
C THR A 563 -29.29 12.30 -26.08
N PRO A 564 -28.47 13.27 -26.52
CA PRO A 564 -27.33 13.71 -25.70
C PRO A 564 -27.84 14.37 -24.42
N GLY A 565 -27.60 13.77 -23.26
CA GLY A 565 -27.96 14.32 -21.96
C GLY A 565 -28.59 13.36 -20.95
N ASP A 566 -28.84 12.10 -21.29
CA ASP A 566 -29.34 11.11 -20.34
C ASP A 566 -28.21 10.63 -19.40
N GLU A 567 -28.29 11.05 -18.14
CA GLU A 567 -27.42 10.59 -17.07
C GLU A 567 -27.82 9.16 -16.66
N ARG A 568 -27.00 8.17 -16.99
CA ARG A 568 -27.28 6.74 -16.74
C ARG A 568 -26.66 6.25 -15.44
N LEU A 569 -27.25 5.22 -14.84
CA LEU A 569 -26.66 4.48 -13.71
C LEU A 569 -25.36 3.76 -14.07
N GLU A 570 -25.13 3.47 -15.36
CA GLU A 570 -23.90 2.88 -15.90
C GLU A 570 -22.64 3.69 -15.60
N ASP A 571 -22.78 4.99 -15.33
CA ASP A 571 -21.67 5.90 -15.04
C ASP A 571 -21.34 5.99 -13.53
N VAL A 572 -22.01 5.18 -12.68
CA VAL A 572 -21.83 5.27 -11.22
C VAL A 572 -21.00 4.12 -10.70
N ASP A 573 -19.91 4.47 -10.04
CA ASP A 573 -19.09 3.54 -9.29
C ASP A 573 -19.71 3.28 -7.89
N PHE A 574 -20.04 2.03 -7.60
CA PHE A 574 -20.64 1.61 -6.34
C PHE A 574 -19.56 1.31 -5.31
N CYS A 575 -19.65 1.91 -4.12
CA CYS A 575 -18.72 1.66 -3.01
C CYS A 575 -19.04 0.34 -2.27
N LEU A 576 -18.89 -0.79 -2.94
CA LEU A 576 -19.16 -2.09 -2.33
C LEU A 576 -18.10 -2.48 -1.30
N GLU A 577 -16.84 -2.14 -1.51
CA GLU A 577 -15.74 -2.49 -0.60
C GLU A 577 -15.93 -1.92 0.81
N LEU A 578 -16.53 -0.75 0.95
CA LEU A 578 -16.80 -0.13 2.25
C LEU A 578 -18.02 -0.73 2.97
N LEU A 579 -18.90 -1.39 2.24
CA LEU A 579 -20.08 -2.06 2.80
C LEU A 579 -19.74 -3.45 3.35
N HIS A 580 -18.56 -3.97 3.06
CA HIS A 580 -18.13 -5.30 3.48
C HIS A 580 -17.47 -5.33 4.87
N SER A 581 -17.23 -4.18 5.49
CA SER A 581 -16.57 -4.12 6.80
C SER A 581 -17.50 -4.41 7.98
N ASP A 582 -18.82 -4.42 7.78
CA ASP A 582 -19.76 -4.64 8.88
C ASP A 582 -20.58 -5.93 8.73
N ILE A 583 -20.27 -6.90 9.55
CA ILE A 583 -21.21 -7.66 10.37
C ILE A 583 -21.54 -9.10 9.94
N ILE A 584 -21.59 -9.49 8.69
CA ILE A 584 -21.76 -10.92 8.40
C ILE A 584 -20.41 -11.52 8.00
N ASN A 585 -19.49 -11.52 8.95
CA ASN A 585 -18.25 -12.27 8.80
C ASN A 585 -18.44 -13.74 9.18
N VAL A 586 -17.45 -14.56 8.86
CA VAL A 586 -17.44 -15.99 9.19
C VAL A 586 -17.61 -16.21 10.70
N ALA A 587 -17.06 -15.35 11.56
CA ALA A 587 -17.15 -15.45 13.01
C ALA A 587 -18.59 -15.28 13.49
N TYR A 588 -19.32 -14.30 12.97
CA TYR A 588 -20.74 -14.10 13.30
C TYR A 588 -21.60 -15.29 12.86
N ILE A 589 -21.40 -15.81 11.65
CA ILE A 589 -22.13 -17.01 11.19
C ILE A 589 -21.78 -18.23 12.06
N LEU A 590 -20.52 -18.38 12.46
CA LEU A 590 -20.11 -19.44 13.38
C LEU A 590 -20.75 -19.31 14.76
N GLU A 591 -20.89 -18.10 15.29
CA GLU A 591 -21.62 -17.84 16.55
C GLU A 591 -23.09 -18.24 16.43
N LEU A 592 -23.74 -17.84 15.34
CA LEU A 592 -25.15 -18.24 15.09
C LEU A 592 -25.30 -19.76 14.94
N ILE A 593 -24.34 -20.44 14.29
CA ILE A 593 -24.34 -21.89 14.17
C ILE A 593 -24.06 -22.54 15.54
N ALA A 594 -23.13 -22.01 16.32
CA ALA A 594 -22.82 -22.50 17.67
C ALA A 594 -24.02 -22.40 18.61
N ASP A 595 -24.89 -21.42 18.40
CA ASP A 595 -26.13 -21.23 19.18
C ASP A 595 -27.31 -22.13 18.75
N LEU A 596 -27.16 -22.88 17.64
CA LEU A 596 -28.20 -23.81 17.20
C LEU A 596 -28.36 -24.97 18.21
N ASP A 597 -29.59 -25.28 18.54
CA ASP A 597 -29.95 -26.49 19.28
C ASP A 597 -30.77 -27.43 18.39
N PRO A 598 -30.17 -28.52 17.87
CA PRO A 598 -30.86 -29.42 16.95
C PRO A 598 -31.99 -30.21 17.57
N TYR A 599 -32.24 -30.08 18.88
CA TYR A 599 -33.33 -30.69 19.60
C TYR A 599 -34.44 -29.71 19.99
N SER A 600 -34.25 -28.40 19.73
CA SER A 600 -35.24 -27.37 20.04
C SER A 600 -36.39 -27.33 19.01
N ASN A 601 -37.55 -26.86 19.43
CA ASN A 601 -38.72 -26.74 18.54
C ASN A 601 -38.57 -25.63 17.50
N ASP A 602 -37.69 -24.65 17.73
CA ASP A 602 -37.42 -23.51 16.87
C ASP A 602 -36.19 -23.73 15.98
N TYR A 603 -35.53 -24.92 16.02
CA TYR A 603 -34.34 -25.23 15.26
C TYR A 603 -34.46 -24.94 13.76
N ALA A 604 -35.55 -25.43 13.15
CA ALA A 604 -35.78 -25.28 11.72
C ALA A 604 -35.94 -23.79 11.31
N GLU A 605 -36.56 -22.99 12.18
CA GLU A 605 -36.72 -21.56 11.98
C GLU A 605 -35.39 -20.81 12.14
N ARG A 606 -34.64 -21.12 13.20
CA ARG A 606 -33.30 -20.51 13.41
C ARG A 606 -32.31 -20.86 12.29
N ARG A 607 -32.25 -22.12 11.86
CA ARG A 607 -31.45 -22.53 10.70
C ARG A 607 -31.83 -21.74 9.45
N LYS A 608 -33.14 -21.64 9.17
CA LYS A 608 -33.67 -20.88 8.05
C LYS A 608 -33.24 -19.40 8.14
N ASN A 609 -33.34 -18.80 9.32
CA ASN A 609 -32.96 -17.41 9.54
C ASN A 609 -31.50 -17.15 9.26
N ILE A 610 -30.59 -18.09 9.63
CA ILE A 610 -29.14 -18.00 9.29
C ILE A 610 -28.99 -17.96 7.77
N ILE A 611 -29.61 -18.90 7.06
CA ILE A 611 -29.47 -18.99 5.60
C ILE A 611 -30.13 -17.78 4.92
N ASP A 612 -31.31 -17.33 5.38
CA ASP A 612 -31.99 -16.15 4.84
C ASP A 612 -31.17 -14.87 5.09
N THR A 613 -30.47 -14.77 6.22
CA THR A 613 -29.53 -13.67 6.52
C THR A 613 -28.36 -13.67 5.55
N MET A 614 -27.77 -14.84 5.30
CA MET A 614 -26.68 -14.96 4.31
C MET A 614 -27.14 -14.68 2.87
N ILE A 615 -28.35 -15.08 2.50
CA ILE A 615 -28.90 -14.82 1.16
C ILE A 615 -29.16 -13.32 0.93
N LYS A 616 -29.49 -12.58 1.99
CA LYS A 616 -29.69 -11.13 1.92
C LYS A 616 -28.37 -10.36 1.79
N ASP A 617 -27.28 -10.93 2.26
CA ASP A 617 -25.96 -10.33 2.13
C ASP A 617 -25.33 -10.67 0.75
N ALA A 618 -24.74 -9.67 0.08
CA ALA A 618 -24.24 -9.81 -1.28
C ALA A 618 -23.04 -10.78 -1.39
N GLU A 619 -22.14 -10.80 -0.39
CA GLU A 619 -20.98 -11.70 -0.36
C GLU A 619 -21.33 -13.09 0.13
N MET A 620 -22.16 -13.17 1.16
CA MET A 620 -22.53 -14.43 1.80
C MET A 620 -23.56 -15.22 1.00
N ARG A 621 -24.32 -14.57 0.11
CA ARG A 621 -25.32 -15.21 -0.77
C ARG A 621 -24.77 -16.42 -1.51
N ASN A 622 -23.61 -16.29 -2.11
CA ASN A 622 -22.95 -17.38 -2.86
C ASN A 622 -22.44 -18.50 -1.94
N LYS A 623 -22.23 -18.20 -0.66
CA LYS A 623 -21.74 -19.10 0.39
C LYS A 623 -22.88 -19.76 1.17
N ALA A 624 -24.10 -19.25 1.07
CA ALA A 624 -25.27 -19.73 1.82
C ALA A 624 -25.52 -21.24 1.64
N LYS A 625 -25.43 -21.75 0.41
CA LYS A 625 -25.55 -23.18 0.12
C LYS A 625 -24.43 -24.03 0.73
N LEU A 626 -23.21 -23.49 0.81
CA LEU A 626 -22.07 -24.16 1.42
C LEU A 626 -22.28 -24.29 2.93
N ILE A 627 -22.74 -23.22 3.59
CA ILE A 627 -23.07 -23.22 5.01
C ILE A 627 -24.26 -24.10 5.32
N ASP A 628 -25.31 -24.10 4.49
CA ASP A 628 -26.45 -25.01 4.68
C ASP A 628 -26.00 -26.48 4.62
N GLY A 629 -25.13 -26.83 3.66
CA GLY A 629 -24.51 -28.15 3.59
C GLY A 629 -23.60 -28.46 4.78
N PHE A 630 -22.87 -27.47 5.31
CA PHE A 630 -22.09 -27.62 6.53
C PHE A 630 -22.97 -27.90 7.75
N ILE A 631 -24.05 -27.15 7.92
CA ILE A 631 -25.03 -27.34 9.01
C ILE A 631 -25.64 -28.74 8.91
N GLN A 632 -26.08 -29.14 7.70
CA GLN A 632 -26.62 -30.48 7.49
C GLN A 632 -25.66 -31.58 7.92
N LYS A 633 -24.41 -31.52 7.51
CA LYS A 633 -23.41 -32.56 7.74
C LYS A 633 -22.87 -32.57 9.17
N ASN A 634 -22.73 -31.41 9.80
CA ASN A 634 -22.03 -31.28 11.09
C ASN A 634 -22.97 -31.02 12.27
N VAL A 635 -24.22 -30.62 12.02
CA VAL A 635 -25.24 -30.39 13.04
C VAL A 635 -26.35 -31.45 12.94
N ASP A 636 -26.98 -31.63 11.76
CA ASP A 636 -28.11 -32.53 11.60
C ASP A 636 -27.73 -34.02 11.64
N GLU A 637 -26.62 -34.39 10.99
CA GLU A 637 -26.17 -35.79 10.91
C GLU A 637 -25.36 -36.22 12.15
N ASP A 638 -24.81 -35.28 12.94
CA ASP A 638 -23.94 -35.55 14.09
C ASP A 638 -24.35 -34.73 15.34
N LYS A 639 -25.65 -34.73 15.67
CA LYS A 639 -26.25 -33.93 16.74
C LYS A 639 -25.63 -34.13 18.11
N GLU A 640 -25.30 -35.38 18.46
CA GLU A 640 -24.69 -35.71 19.77
C GLU A 640 -23.31 -35.10 19.93
N ASN A 641 -22.46 -35.20 18.91
CA ASN A 641 -21.13 -34.66 18.93
C ASN A 641 -21.13 -33.12 18.89
N PHE A 642 -22.01 -32.53 18.10
CA PHE A 642 -22.20 -31.09 18.06
C PHE A 642 -22.58 -30.52 19.42
N MET A 643 -23.56 -31.13 20.11
CA MET A 643 -24.01 -30.70 21.45
C MET A 643 -22.98 -30.96 22.54
N ALA A 644 -22.13 -31.98 22.39
CA ALA A 644 -21.03 -32.26 23.32
C ALA A 644 -19.91 -31.20 23.21
N GLN A 645 -19.65 -30.73 22.03
CA GLN A 645 -18.64 -29.69 21.76
C GLN A 645 -19.09 -28.31 22.21
N ARG A 646 -20.37 -27.93 22.02
CA ARG A 646 -20.97 -26.67 22.50
C ARG A 646 -20.75 -26.42 24.00
N LYS A 647 -20.58 -27.45 24.79
CA LYS A 647 -20.38 -27.36 26.25
C LYS A 647 -18.93 -27.11 26.66
N LYS A 648 -17.97 -27.08 25.72
CA LYS A 648 -16.56 -26.82 26.01
C LYS A 648 -16.27 -25.32 25.88
N ALA A 649 -15.36 -24.79 26.68
CA ALA A 649 -14.96 -23.37 26.67
C ALA A 649 -14.35 -22.88 25.35
N ASP A 650 -13.87 -23.78 24.47
CA ASP A 650 -13.26 -23.50 23.16
C ASP A 650 -14.13 -23.95 21.96
N GLY A 651 -15.45 -24.09 22.15
CA GLY A 651 -16.34 -24.65 21.13
C GLY A 651 -16.35 -23.91 19.79
N THR A 652 -16.16 -22.60 19.79
CA THR A 652 -16.15 -21.79 18.55
C THR A 652 -14.91 -22.04 17.70
N SER A 653 -13.74 -22.18 18.31
CA SER A 653 -12.48 -22.45 17.60
C SER A 653 -12.49 -23.84 16.94
N GLU A 654 -13.04 -24.85 17.59
CA GLU A 654 -13.18 -26.20 17.02
C GLU A 654 -14.19 -26.25 15.87
N LEU A 655 -15.27 -25.45 15.96
CA LEU A 655 -16.27 -25.32 14.91
C LEU A 655 -15.69 -24.61 13.66
N GLU A 656 -14.85 -23.59 13.86
CA GLU A 656 -14.12 -22.89 12.83
C GLU A 656 -13.16 -23.81 12.07
N GLU A 657 -12.38 -24.63 12.79
CA GLU A 657 -11.50 -25.63 12.16
C GLU A 657 -12.30 -26.65 11.33
N ARG A 658 -13.45 -27.06 11.80
CA ARG A 658 -14.33 -27.98 11.07
C ARG A 658 -14.92 -27.32 9.82
N LEU A 659 -15.33 -26.07 9.90
CA LEU A 659 -15.82 -25.30 8.75
C LEU A 659 -14.71 -25.14 7.70
N ASN A 660 -13.52 -24.72 8.11
CA ASN A 660 -12.38 -24.56 7.21
C ASN A 660 -12.00 -25.87 6.49
N ARG A 661 -12.04 -26.98 7.21
CA ARG A 661 -11.80 -28.32 6.65
C ARG A 661 -12.91 -28.72 5.66
N TYR A 662 -14.16 -28.40 5.97
CA TYR A 662 -15.29 -28.66 5.10
C TYR A 662 -15.20 -27.83 3.81
N ILE A 663 -14.92 -26.53 3.92
CA ILE A 663 -14.72 -25.61 2.80
C ILE A 663 -13.62 -26.12 1.87
N SER A 664 -12.44 -26.49 2.41
CA SER A 664 -11.32 -27.02 1.65
C SER A 664 -11.73 -28.29 0.88
N THR A 665 -12.44 -29.19 1.54
CA THR A 665 -12.91 -30.45 0.92
C THR A 665 -13.89 -30.20 -0.23
N GLU A 666 -14.84 -29.30 -0.05
CA GLU A 666 -15.83 -28.97 -1.07
C GLU A 666 -15.20 -28.17 -2.23
N ARG A 667 -14.22 -27.28 -1.93
CA ARG A 667 -13.41 -26.59 -2.95
C ARG A 667 -12.66 -27.59 -3.83
N GLU A 668 -11.96 -28.56 -3.24
CA GLU A 668 -11.26 -29.61 -3.98
C GLU A 668 -12.19 -30.44 -4.87
N LYS A 669 -13.38 -30.77 -4.38
CA LYS A 669 -14.40 -31.47 -5.20
C LYS A 669 -14.85 -30.61 -6.39
N ALA A 670 -15.08 -29.31 -6.18
CA ALA A 670 -15.49 -28.40 -7.24
C ALA A 670 -14.41 -28.24 -8.33
N VAL A 671 -13.13 -28.11 -7.90
CA VAL A 671 -11.98 -28.03 -8.82
C VAL A 671 -11.79 -29.33 -9.59
N ASN A 672 -11.88 -30.48 -8.92
CA ASN A 672 -11.78 -31.79 -9.57
C ASN A 672 -12.91 -32.05 -10.57
N SER A 673 -14.14 -31.63 -10.23
CA SER A 673 -15.29 -31.70 -11.16
C SER A 673 -15.04 -30.83 -12.42
N LEU A 674 -14.56 -29.59 -12.22
CA LEU A 674 -14.22 -28.71 -13.34
C LEU A 674 -13.10 -29.29 -14.22
N ALA A 675 -12.05 -29.84 -13.58
CA ALA A 675 -10.94 -30.49 -14.26
C ALA A 675 -11.43 -31.66 -15.14
N GLN A 676 -12.30 -32.49 -14.58
CA GLN A 676 -12.86 -33.67 -15.26
C GLN A 676 -13.77 -33.28 -16.41
N ASP A 677 -14.70 -32.34 -16.22
CA ASP A 677 -15.66 -31.88 -17.21
C ASP A 677 -14.98 -31.22 -18.43
N GLU A 678 -13.92 -30.45 -18.17
CA GLU A 678 -13.19 -29.73 -19.21
C GLU A 678 -11.93 -30.51 -19.68
N GLY A 679 -11.64 -31.64 -19.04
CA GLY A 679 -10.47 -32.50 -19.33
C GLY A 679 -9.15 -31.78 -19.12
N LEU A 680 -9.06 -30.85 -18.16
CA LEU A 680 -7.83 -30.15 -17.77
C LEU A 680 -7.15 -30.93 -16.64
N ALA A 681 -5.83 -30.74 -16.50
CA ALA A 681 -5.13 -31.20 -15.33
C ALA A 681 -5.52 -30.35 -14.13
N THR A 682 -5.74 -30.97 -12.97
CA THR A 682 -6.12 -30.28 -11.73
C THR A 682 -5.06 -29.24 -11.35
N ASP A 683 -3.76 -29.55 -11.52
CA ASP A 683 -2.64 -28.67 -11.24
C ASP A 683 -2.72 -27.30 -11.95
N VAL A 684 -3.30 -27.27 -13.16
CA VAL A 684 -3.47 -26.03 -13.94
C VAL A 684 -4.52 -25.14 -13.29
N LEU A 685 -5.61 -25.73 -12.80
CA LEU A 685 -6.69 -25.01 -12.13
C LEU A 685 -6.23 -24.53 -10.74
N ASP A 686 -5.51 -25.37 -10.00
CA ASP A 686 -4.94 -25.02 -8.72
C ASP A 686 -3.90 -23.90 -8.85
N HIS A 687 -3.06 -23.95 -9.88
CA HIS A 687 -2.12 -22.89 -10.17
C HIS A 687 -2.83 -21.57 -10.48
N TYR A 688 -3.90 -21.63 -11.31
CA TYR A 688 -4.70 -20.44 -11.60
C TYR A 688 -5.32 -19.85 -10.33
N LEU A 689 -5.93 -20.68 -9.46
CA LEU A 689 -6.56 -20.22 -8.22
C LEU A 689 -5.54 -19.62 -7.25
N LYS A 690 -4.36 -20.21 -7.11
CA LYS A 690 -3.26 -19.66 -6.29
C LYS A 690 -2.77 -18.32 -6.82
N GLU A 691 -2.61 -18.18 -8.14
CA GLU A 691 -2.22 -16.92 -8.76
C GLU A 691 -3.31 -15.85 -8.61
N TYR A 692 -4.59 -16.24 -8.70
CA TYR A 692 -5.70 -15.33 -8.46
C TYR A 692 -5.72 -14.86 -6.99
N ASP A 693 -5.64 -15.78 -6.03
CA ASP A 693 -5.63 -15.47 -4.59
C ASP A 693 -4.46 -14.52 -4.24
N TYR A 694 -3.34 -14.66 -4.96
CA TYR A 694 -2.15 -13.82 -4.77
C TYR A 694 -2.25 -12.43 -5.42
N LEU A 695 -2.68 -12.38 -6.70
CA LEU A 695 -2.67 -11.14 -7.50
C LEU A 695 -3.98 -10.37 -7.40
N GLN A 696 -5.05 -10.99 -6.87
CA GLN A 696 -6.43 -10.51 -6.91
C GLN A 696 -6.83 -10.06 -8.34
N LYS A 697 -6.30 -10.78 -9.34
CA LYS A 697 -6.49 -10.48 -10.75
C LYS A 697 -6.52 -11.76 -11.58
N GLU A 698 -7.48 -11.82 -12.50
CA GLU A 698 -7.60 -12.95 -13.40
C GLU A 698 -6.38 -13.11 -14.30
N GLN A 699 -5.91 -14.35 -14.47
CA GLN A 699 -4.78 -14.74 -15.34
C GLN A 699 -5.25 -15.75 -16.39
N PRO A 700 -6.09 -15.32 -17.38
CA PRO A 700 -6.65 -16.23 -18.36
C PRO A 700 -5.59 -16.93 -19.23
N GLU A 701 -4.38 -16.40 -19.29
CA GLU A 701 -3.25 -16.96 -20.03
C GLU A 701 -2.86 -18.37 -19.55
N ILE A 702 -3.00 -18.64 -18.24
CA ILE A 702 -2.71 -19.95 -17.65
C ILE A 702 -3.63 -21.00 -18.28
N ILE A 703 -4.92 -20.71 -18.31
CA ILE A 703 -5.93 -21.61 -18.92
C ILE A 703 -5.80 -21.67 -20.44
N GLN A 704 -5.51 -20.53 -21.11
CA GLN A 704 -5.27 -20.49 -22.54
C GLN A 704 -4.10 -21.38 -22.97
N LYS A 705 -3.01 -21.39 -22.19
CA LYS A 705 -1.84 -22.23 -22.46
C LYS A 705 -2.22 -23.71 -22.42
N ALA A 706 -2.93 -24.15 -21.39
CA ALA A 706 -3.38 -25.53 -21.25
C ALA A 706 -4.38 -25.95 -22.36
N LEU A 707 -5.26 -25.03 -22.80
CA LEU A 707 -6.18 -25.28 -23.91
C LEU A 707 -5.49 -25.34 -25.27
N LYS A 708 -4.40 -24.60 -25.48
CA LYS A 708 -3.60 -24.69 -26.73
C LYS A 708 -2.95 -26.06 -26.90
N GLU A 709 -2.52 -26.70 -25.85
CA GLU A 709 -1.94 -28.05 -25.87
C GLU A 709 -2.93 -29.12 -26.32
N LYS A 710 -4.24 -28.85 -26.27
CA LYS A 710 -5.30 -29.74 -26.75
C LYS A 710 -5.59 -29.63 -28.24
N HIS A 711 -4.88 -28.79 -28.98
CA HIS A 711 -5.04 -28.59 -30.42
C HIS A 711 -6.50 -28.33 -30.90
N LEU A 712 -7.30 -27.66 -30.08
CA LEU A 712 -8.66 -27.23 -30.40
C LEU A 712 -8.62 -26.05 -31.40
N GLY A 713 -9.53 -26.01 -32.36
CA GLY A 713 -9.64 -24.86 -33.28
C GLY A 713 -10.01 -23.56 -32.50
N LEU A 714 -9.58 -22.39 -32.99
CA LEU A 714 -9.66 -21.08 -32.36
C LEU A 714 -11.03 -20.75 -31.73
N ILE A 715 -12.13 -21.04 -32.44
CA ILE A 715 -13.50 -20.78 -31.96
C ILE A 715 -13.85 -21.68 -30.76
N LYS A 716 -13.46 -22.97 -30.82
CA LYS A 716 -13.71 -23.91 -29.71
C LYS A 716 -12.88 -23.56 -28.48
N THR A 717 -11.62 -23.16 -28.65
CA THR A 717 -10.73 -22.72 -27.59
C THR A 717 -11.31 -21.50 -26.87
N ARG A 718 -11.82 -20.49 -27.63
CA ARG A 718 -12.41 -19.28 -27.02
C ARG A 718 -13.67 -19.59 -26.20
N LYS A 719 -14.58 -20.44 -26.76
CA LYS A 719 -15.79 -20.86 -26.01
C LYS A 719 -15.48 -21.67 -24.76
N ALA A 720 -14.49 -22.58 -24.83
CA ALA A 720 -14.04 -23.34 -23.67
C ALA A 720 -13.42 -22.43 -22.60
N LEU A 721 -12.58 -21.47 -23.01
CA LEU A 721 -11.98 -20.50 -22.09
C LEU A 721 -13.05 -19.71 -21.34
N THR A 722 -14.04 -19.12 -22.03
CA THR A 722 -15.11 -18.35 -21.39
C THR A 722 -15.84 -19.22 -20.37
N ARG A 723 -16.25 -20.43 -20.73
CA ARG A 723 -16.97 -21.35 -19.83
C ARG A 723 -16.13 -21.75 -18.58
N ILE A 724 -14.84 -22.02 -18.77
CA ILE A 724 -13.93 -22.36 -17.68
C ILE A 724 -13.74 -21.16 -16.75
N MET A 725 -13.52 -19.98 -17.31
CA MET A 725 -13.38 -18.75 -16.53
C MET A 725 -14.63 -18.44 -15.71
N ASP A 726 -15.83 -18.60 -16.27
CA ASP A 726 -17.08 -18.37 -15.54
C ASP A 726 -17.24 -19.36 -14.37
N ARG A 727 -16.86 -20.64 -14.57
CA ARG A 727 -16.86 -21.62 -13.48
C ARG A 727 -15.80 -21.34 -12.43
N LEU A 728 -14.60 -20.91 -12.82
CA LEU A 728 -13.55 -20.47 -11.88
C LEU A 728 -13.99 -19.27 -11.05
N ARG A 729 -14.63 -18.27 -11.65
CA ARG A 729 -15.24 -17.14 -10.94
C ARG A 729 -16.28 -17.61 -9.91
N SER A 730 -17.11 -18.57 -10.29
CA SER A 730 -18.09 -19.16 -9.36
C SER A 730 -17.40 -19.88 -8.19
N ILE A 731 -16.34 -20.64 -8.45
CA ILE A 731 -15.55 -21.32 -7.41
C ILE A 731 -14.93 -20.26 -6.47
N ILE A 732 -14.30 -19.23 -7.01
CA ILE A 732 -13.70 -18.15 -6.23
C ILE A 732 -14.75 -17.49 -5.33
N ARG A 733 -15.90 -17.08 -5.87
CA ARG A 733 -16.97 -16.42 -5.10
C ARG A 733 -17.57 -17.31 -4.00
N THR A 734 -17.58 -18.62 -4.20
CA THR A 734 -18.18 -19.57 -3.23
C THR A 734 -17.21 -19.95 -2.13
N PHE A 735 -15.93 -20.12 -2.45
CA PHE A 735 -14.94 -20.71 -1.54
C PHE A 735 -13.88 -19.74 -1.04
N ASN A 736 -13.84 -18.48 -1.52
CA ASN A 736 -12.97 -17.46 -0.92
C ASN A 736 -13.69 -16.86 0.28
N TRP A 737 -13.09 -17.04 1.47
CA TRP A 737 -13.62 -16.63 2.77
C TRP A 737 -12.71 -15.61 3.48
N ASP A 738 -11.61 -15.20 2.79
CA ASP A 738 -10.65 -14.20 3.27
C ASP A 738 -11.06 -12.78 2.82
#